data_e85b61e0eaf3657c9afdeecf86974f50
#
_entry.id   e85b61e0eaf3657c9afdeecf86974f50
#
_cell.length_a   1.000
_cell.length_b   1.000
_cell.length_c   1.000
_cell.angle_alpha   90.00
_cell.angle_beta   90.00
_cell.angle_gamma   90.00
#
_symmetry.space_group_name_H-M   'P 1'
#
loop_
_entity.id
_entity.type
_entity.pdbx_description
1 polymer ?
#
loop_
_entity_poly.entity_id
_entity_poly.type
_entity_poly.pdbx_seq_one_letter_code
_entity_poly.pdbx_strand_id
1 'polypeptide(L)'
;MQEILSNRKSPWLALGTLAAYTVMGAARPAMASTPNEDGIAAGEPPATTKPVRQFNIPAGPLDAAIATYEALTGLTISTSLPGKTLAPFDSRGVSGLYTNEEALKLILAGTGLEATPGAEARSLVVGIPKHADTVDVSAGLPDAVAMTKFTEPLLDTPQTIVAVPKFVLEDEGNTTLRDALRNVPGISMAAGESGAQGDNLTIRGFTARNDIFLDGIRDFGSYYRDSFNYEQVEVLEGPAGVQFGRGSTGGVINQESKVPQAQEFVKVGAVFGTDLTRRVTADINKPLPDVADGTAFRLNVVATEGGVAGRPYAENRHYGVAPSITFGMNSKTRYTVSYFHFTESDTPDYGLPWFFNKIAPTSRHNYFGFPDQNYLRTNDDILTGKLDHDFGHNVALHSIARWANYPRQAQITEPQICSNASVSVPVGTVVKALPTSSINSNLPCAYNASSDPATIAVNRNQIQIKSVEGDLWDQTEVTARFKLFGIQNNFAGGVEGGQEVSNPIRSSYTIGGINTVPSTSLLHPNAADSFGGTGYVTTVVHTKSKSVGTYFVDTLHLGKLFEASGGVRYDRFDTTFNSYQPVAPPTGGTKSSPVPQTEQIVQQPTYRAAFVFKPTQHGSVYFDYGTSFNPSAESLSLTTVTAALPSPEENETYEVGAKYSFLHDKLMVDGAWFRTEKDNARETDPTNSNNIVLAGNQVVKGAQMSVVGKLPQGTDVILGYAYLDSAVLYSKVFPTSIGFPLANVPKQTFNFFVTHRLPLRMNAGFGGNSLSSRTASSTVPYVPTSFAANPNGAGYVVTSVAMKAVPGYWVFNAMVNRPLTDRLELQANVYNLANKFYIDQPHPSHLIPGAGLNAQVGVNFKF
;
A
#
# COMPACT_ATOMS: atom_id res chain seq x y z
N MET A 1 -3.73 -32.19 14.56
CA MET A 1 -3.70 -31.18 13.49
C MET A 1 -4.98 -31.19 12.65
N GLN A 2 -5.50 -32.36 12.27
CA GLN A 2 -6.84 -32.48 11.66
C GLN A 2 -8.00 -32.19 12.63
N GLU A 3 -7.86 -32.48 13.91
CA GLU A 3 -8.91 -32.25 14.92
C GLU A 3 -9.10 -30.75 15.27
N ILE A 4 -8.10 -29.93 15.10
CA ILE A 4 -8.23 -28.46 15.35
C ILE A 4 -8.96 -27.78 14.18
N LEU A 5 -8.90 -28.36 12.98
CA LEU A 5 -9.60 -27.86 11.80
C LEU A 5 -11.02 -28.41 11.65
N SER A 6 -11.34 -29.55 12.30
CA SER A 6 -12.64 -30.21 12.11
C SER A 6 -13.76 -29.79 13.08
N ASN A 7 -13.45 -29.04 14.14
CA ASN A 7 -14.43 -28.75 15.20
C ASN A 7 -14.81 -27.28 15.41
N ARG A 8 -14.48 -26.40 14.47
CA ARG A 8 -15.06 -25.06 14.42
C ARG A 8 -15.57 -24.78 13.01
N LYS A 9 -16.82 -25.09 12.76
CA LYS A 9 -17.61 -24.41 11.75
C LYS A 9 -17.59 -22.93 12.14
N SER A 10 -16.61 -22.21 11.65
CA SER A 10 -16.53 -20.76 11.81
C SER A 10 -17.84 -20.19 11.28
N PRO A 11 -18.58 -19.40 12.03
CA PRO A 11 -19.79 -18.72 11.52
C PRO A 11 -19.52 -17.86 10.28
N TRP A 12 -18.27 -17.61 9.99
CA TRP A 12 -17.74 -16.88 8.84
C TRP A 12 -17.88 -17.66 7.51
N LEU A 13 -17.71 -18.97 7.51
CA LEU A 13 -17.99 -19.79 6.32
C LEU A 13 -19.48 -19.75 5.95
N ALA A 14 -20.35 -19.68 6.95
CA ALA A 14 -21.80 -19.59 6.71
C ALA A 14 -22.22 -18.19 6.18
N LEU A 15 -21.57 -17.11 6.64
CA LEU A 15 -21.81 -15.74 6.15
C LEU A 15 -21.20 -15.50 4.77
N GLY A 16 -19.98 -16.03 4.51
CA GLY A 16 -19.37 -15.96 3.18
C GLY A 16 -20.14 -16.75 2.13
N THR A 17 -20.65 -17.95 2.50
CA THR A 17 -21.56 -18.74 1.64
C THR A 17 -22.91 -18.05 1.48
N LEU A 18 -23.44 -17.37 2.48
CA LEU A 18 -24.70 -16.62 2.37
C LEU A 18 -24.57 -15.40 1.45
N ALA A 19 -23.47 -14.67 1.51
CA ALA A 19 -23.19 -13.56 0.60
C ALA A 19 -22.99 -14.06 -0.84
N ALA A 20 -22.27 -15.19 -1.03
CA ALA A 20 -22.13 -15.81 -2.34
C ALA A 20 -23.46 -16.36 -2.89
N TYR A 21 -24.32 -16.90 -2.03
CA TYR A 21 -25.64 -17.39 -2.44
C TYR A 21 -26.62 -16.25 -2.74
N THR A 22 -26.57 -15.12 -2.05
CA THR A 22 -27.41 -13.94 -2.36
C THR A 22 -26.99 -13.31 -3.69
N VAL A 23 -25.69 -13.26 -3.98
CA VAL A 23 -25.17 -12.78 -5.26
C VAL A 23 -25.51 -13.73 -6.42
N MET A 24 -25.44 -15.06 -6.20
CA MET A 24 -25.82 -16.06 -7.22
C MET A 24 -27.32 -16.21 -7.37
N GLY A 25 -28.13 -15.91 -6.34
CA GLY A 25 -29.59 -15.99 -6.39
C GLY A 25 -30.28 -14.88 -7.17
N ALA A 26 -29.61 -13.77 -7.43
CA ALA A 26 -30.13 -12.65 -8.22
C ALA A 26 -29.96 -12.84 -9.74
N ALA A 27 -29.13 -13.80 -10.19
CA ALA A 27 -28.92 -14.12 -11.59
C ALA A 27 -29.75 -15.36 -12.01
N ARG A 28 -31.07 -15.29 -11.94
CA ARG A 28 -31.90 -16.25 -12.68
C ARG A 28 -32.01 -15.78 -14.11
N PRO A 29 -31.56 -16.54 -15.13
CA PRO A 29 -31.88 -16.22 -16.53
C PRO A 29 -33.38 -16.33 -16.73
N ALA A 30 -33.98 -15.30 -17.28
CA ALA A 30 -35.35 -15.36 -17.77
C ALA A 30 -35.38 -16.38 -18.93
N MET A 31 -35.97 -17.55 -18.69
CA MET A 31 -36.31 -18.47 -19.77
C MET A 31 -37.39 -17.82 -20.60
N ALA A 32 -37.15 -17.70 -21.89
CA ALA A 32 -38.12 -17.30 -22.87
C ALA A 32 -39.31 -18.24 -22.83
N SER A 33 -40.50 -17.74 -22.52
CA SER A 33 -41.74 -18.44 -22.74
C SER A 33 -42.17 -18.31 -24.20
N THR A 34 -42.47 -19.42 -24.80
CA THR A 34 -43.11 -19.54 -26.12
C THR A 34 -44.45 -18.76 -26.14
N PRO A 35 -44.82 -18.13 -27.28
CA PRO A 35 -46.05 -17.37 -27.36
C PRO A 35 -47.24 -18.32 -27.48
N ASN A 36 -48.25 -18.11 -26.63
CA ASN A 36 -49.62 -18.58 -26.86
C ASN A 36 -50.44 -17.44 -27.42
N GLU A 37 -51.15 -17.71 -28.45
CA GLU A 37 -52.09 -16.80 -29.13
C GLU A 37 -53.32 -16.50 -28.25
N ASP A 38 -53.92 -15.37 -28.56
CA ASP A 38 -55.20 -14.83 -28.17
C ASP A 38 -55.32 -13.90 -26.96
N GLY A 39 -55.60 -12.62 -27.30
CA GLY A 39 -56.07 -11.63 -26.36
C GLY A 39 -55.85 -10.18 -26.81
N ILE A 40 -56.79 -9.63 -27.55
CA ILE A 40 -56.85 -8.21 -27.97
C ILE A 40 -56.98 -7.31 -26.70
N ALA A 41 -56.00 -6.43 -26.50
CA ALA A 41 -56.15 -5.31 -25.57
C ALA A 41 -55.37 -4.08 -26.04
N ALA A 42 -56.00 -2.96 -25.93
CA ALA A 42 -55.76 -1.59 -26.33
C ALA A 42 -54.32 -1.07 -26.41
N GLY A 43 -54.09 -0.24 -27.42
CA GLY A 43 -52.90 0.33 -27.93
C GLY A 43 -51.94 1.07 -26.95
N GLU A 44 -50.68 0.73 -27.02
CA GLU A 44 -49.54 1.60 -26.68
C GLU A 44 -49.35 2.65 -27.80
N PRO A 45 -48.91 3.88 -27.44
CA PRO A 45 -48.59 4.88 -28.45
C PRO A 45 -47.36 4.40 -29.27
N PRO A 46 -47.30 4.67 -30.58
CA PRO A 46 -46.25 4.16 -31.46
C PRO A 46 -44.91 4.69 -31.00
N ALA A 47 -43.96 3.77 -30.84
CA ALA A 47 -42.53 4.09 -30.68
C ALA A 47 -42.14 5.03 -31.83
N THR A 48 -41.70 6.24 -31.51
CA THR A 48 -41.17 7.19 -32.49
C THR A 48 -39.87 6.62 -33.04
N THR A 49 -39.92 6.02 -34.23
CA THR A 49 -38.72 5.60 -34.96
C THR A 49 -37.88 6.84 -35.20
N LYS A 50 -36.71 6.90 -34.53
CA LYS A 50 -35.72 7.95 -34.78
C LYS A 50 -35.36 7.93 -36.25
N PRO A 51 -35.35 9.08 -36.97
CA PRO A 51 -35.09 9.10 -38.39
C PRO A 51 -33.66 8.63 -38.68
N VAL A 52 -33.54 7.61 -39.55
CA VAL A 52 -32.23 7.15 -40.06
C VAL A 52 -31.85 7.99 -41.28
N ARG A 53 -30.54 8.19 -41.43
CA ARG A 53 -29.95 9.00 -42.51
C ARG A 53 -28.75 8.27 -43.08
N GLN A 54 -28.47 8.52 -44.37
CA GLN A 54 -27.28 8.00 -45.03
C GLN A 54 -26.07 8.82 -44.63
N PHE A 55 -25.10 8.15 -44.04
CA PHE A 55 -23.77 8.73 -43.70
C PHE A 55 -22.73 8.16 -44.67
N ASN A 56 -21.78 8.99 -45.09
CA ASN A 56 -20.59 8.59 -45.83
C ASN A 56 -19.44 9.51 -45.44
N ILE A 57 -18.86 9.22 -44.25
CA ILE A 57 -17.77 9.98 -43.64
C ILE A 57 -16.55 9.07 -43.67
N PRO A 58 -15.47 9.45 -44.39
CA PRO A 58 -14.28 8.61 -44.52
C PRO A 58 -13.51 8.56 -43.21
N ALA A 59 -12.68 7.51 -43.05
CA ALA A 59 -11.70 7.45 -41.97
C ALA A 59 -10.64 8.55 -42.14
N GLY A 60 -10.17 9.12 -41.02
CA GLY A 60 -9.17 10.20 -40.97
C GLY A 60 -9.25 11.02 -39.72
N PRO A 61 -8.64 12.22 -39.70
CA PRO A 61 -8.63 13.07 -38.50
C PRO A 61 -10.05 13.31 -37.96
N LEU A 62 -10.21 13.18 -36.63
CA LEU A 62 -11.52 13.23 -36.00
C LEU A 62 -12.19 14.61 -36.13
N ASP A 63 -11.45 15.70 -36.14
CA ASP A 63 -11.98 17.06 -36.36
C ASP A 63 -12.65 17.18 -37.74
N ALA A 64 -12.05 16.61 -38.81
CA ALA A 64 -12.62 16.58 -40.14
C ALA A 64 -13.87 15.69 -40.21
N ALA A 65 -13.85 14.53 -39.54
CA ALA A 65 -15.00 13.63 -39.48
C ALA A 65 -16.17 14.30 -38.70
N ILE A 66 -15.92 14.97 -37.63
CA ILE A 66 -16.91 15.71 -36.85
C ILE A 66 -17.47 16.91 -37.64
N ALA A 67 -16.63 17.70 -38.32
CA ALA A 67 -17.12 18.79 -39.16
C ALA A 67 -18.07 18.29 -40.27
N THR A 68 -17.75 17.15 -40.87
CA THR A 68 -18.61 16.52 -41.86
C THR A 68 -19.94 16.02 -41.25
N TYR A 69 -19.88 15.44 -40.05
CA TYR A 69 -21.05 15.01 -39.32
C TYR A 69 -21.96 16.19 -38.91
N GLU A 70 -21.41 17.32 -38.45
CA GLU A 70 -22.14 18.56 -38.13
C GLU A 70 -22.87 19.11 -39.35
N ALA A 71 -22.18 19.15 -40.51
CA ALA A 71 -22.76 19.60 -41.76
C ALA A 71 -23.95 18.73 -42.22
N LEU A 72 -23.87 17.41 -41.96
CA LEU A 72 -24.94 16.47 -42.32
C LEU A 72 -26.12 16.49 -41.33
N THR A 73 -25.87 16.69 -40.05
CA THR A 73 -26.90 16.54 -39.01
C THR A 73 -27.50 17.86 -38.53
N GLY A 74 -26.79 18.97 -38.71
CA GLY A 74 -27.11 20.29 -38.14
C GLY A 74 -27.03 20.34 -36.61
N LEU A 75 -26.28 19.40 -36.05
CA LEU A 75 -25.91 19.43 -34.62
C LEU A 75 -24.60 20.19 -34.47
N THR A 76 -24.42 20.89 -33.40
CA THR A 76 -23.16 21.59 -33.06
C THR A 76 -22.39 20.74 -32.05
N ILE A 77 -21.15 20.43 -32.36
CA ILE A 77 -20.29 19.64 -31.48
C ILE A 77 -19.17 20.50 -30.93
N SER A 78 -19.15 20.68 -29.62
CA SER A 78 -18.03 21.28 -28.90
C SER A 78 -17.20 20.18 -28.23
N THR A 79 -15.98 20.49 -27.81
CA THR A 79 -15.16 19.53 -27.04
C THR A 79 -14.81 20.09 -25.68
N SER A 80 -14.82 19.21 -24.67
CA SER A 80 -14.35 19.48 -23.31
C SER A 80 -12.87 19.13 -23.12
N LEU A 81 -12.18 18.69 -24.16
CA LEU A 81 -10.77 18.31 -24.09
C LEU A 81 -9.86 19.52 -23.83
N PRO A 82 -8.72 19.33 -23.12
CA PRO A 82 -7.67 20.35 -23.03
C PRO A 82 -7.25 20.84 -24.42
N GLY A 83 -7.09 22.15 -24.58
CA GLY A 83 -6.77 22.76 -25.88
C GLY A 83 -7.95 22.87 -26.86
N LYS A 84 -9.14 22.39 -26.50
CA LYS A 84 -10.38 22.47 -27.30
C LYS A 84 -10.22 21.99 -28.77
N THR A 85 -9.43 20.96 -28.99
CA THR A 85 -9.18 20.39 -30.32
C THR A 85 -9.38 18.87 -30.33
N LEU A 86 -9.94 18.37 -31.47
CA LEU A 86 -10.09 16.94 -31.76
C LEU A 86 -9.03 16.45 -32.77
N ALA A 87 -8.17 17.34 -33.26
CA ALA A 87 -7.17 17.06 -34.28
C ALA A 87 -6.15 15.92 -33.93
N PRO A 88 -5.83 15.65 -32.66
CA PRO A 88 -4.94 14.53 -32.32
C PRO A 88 -5.57 13.13 -32.45
N PHE A 89 -6.88 13.04 -32.72
CA PHE A 89 -7.60 11.75 -32.76
C PHE A 89 -7.95 11.40 -34.22
N ASP A 90 -7.96 10.09 -34.52
CA ASP A 90 -8.38 9.55 -35.80
C ASP A 90 -9.72 8.82 -35.67
N SER A 91 -10.64 9.14 -36.58
CA SER A 91 -11.92 8.43 -36.74
C SER A 91 -11.78 7.28 -37.72
N ARG A 92 -12.47 6.17 -37.44
CA ARG A 92 -12.63 5.06 -38.40
C ARG A 92 -13.61 5.40 -39.53
N GLY A 93 -14.27 6.56 -39.42
CA GLY A 93 -15.33 6.94 -40.36
C GLY A 93 -16.61 6.15 -40.14
N VAL A 94 -17.64 6.48 -40.96
CA VAL A 94 -18.92 5.76 -40.95
C VAL A 94 -19.55 5.79 -42.33
N SER A 95 -20.00 4.63 -42.80
CA SER A 95 -20.71 4.53 -44.09
C SER A 95 -21.89 3.60 -43.95
N GLY A 96 -23.11 4.11 -44.22
CA GLY A 96 -24.35 3.33 -44.10
C GLY A 96 -25.52 4.18 -43.62
N LEU A 97 -26.69 3.50 -43.40
CA LEU A 97 -27.91 4.08 -42.87
C LEU A 97 -27.90 3.95 -41.34
N TYR A 98 -27.81 5.09 -40.65
CA TYR A 98 -27.76 5.15 -39.18
C TYR A 98 -28.62 6.30 -38.64
N THR A 99 -29.02 6.20 -37.40
CA THR A 99 -29.48 7.39 -36.66
C THR A 99 -28.30 8.33 -36.41
N ASN A 100 -28.56 9.60 -36.10
CA ASN A 100 -27.49 10.54 -35.77
C ASN A 100 -26.63 10.04 -34.61
N GLU A 101 -27.24 9.48 -33.58
CA GLU A 101 -26.57 8.98 -32.38
C GLU A 101 -25.67 7.77 -32.71
N GLU A 102 -26.14 6.80 -33.48
CA GLU A 102 -25.36 5.64 -33.90
C GLU A 102 -24.17 6.03 -34.78
N ALA A 103 -24.41 6.95 -35.75
CA ALA A 103 -23.35 7.45 -36.58
C ALA A 103 -22.25 8.16 -35.81
N LEU A 104 -22.61 9.00 -34.83
CA LEU A 104 -21.63 9.67 -33.96
C LEU A 104 -20.86 8.68 -33.07
N LYS A 105 -21.54 7.67 -32.53
CA LYS A 105 -20.90 6.60 -31.76
C LYS A 105 -19.86 5.85 -32.61
N LEU A 106 -20.14 5.57 -33.89
CA LEU A 106 -19.20 4.93 -34.80
C LEU A 106 -18.04 5.85 -35.20
N ILE A 107 -18.26 7.16 -35.35
CA ILE A 107 -17.22 8.15 -35.61
C ILE A 107 -16.25 8.24 -34.45
N LEU A 108 -16.76 8.18 -33.24
CA LEU A 108 -15.97 8.24 -32.01
C LEU A 108 -15.37 6.89 -31.60
N ALA A 109 -15.79 5.78 -32.25
CA ALA A 109 -15.32 4.45 -31.90
C ALA A 109 -13.80 4.28 -32.04
N GLY A 110 -13.15 3.87 -30.97
CA GLY A 110 -11.69 3.70 -30.91
C GLY A 110 -10.91 4.97 -30.53
N THR A 111 -11.58 6.10 -30.31
CA THR A 111 -10.94 7.35 -29.89
C THR A 111 -10.89 7.50 -28.35
N GLY A 112 -11.69 6.71 -27.63
CA GLY A 112 -11.87 6.86 -26.18
C GLY A 112 -12.73 8.06 -25.78
N LEU A 113 -13.38 8.73 -26.74
CA LEU A 113 -14.25 9.89 -26.51
C LEU A 113 -15.72 9.52 -26.57
N GLU A 114 -16.54 10.22 -25.79
CA GLU A 114 -17.99 10.12 -25.82
C GLU A 114 -18.66 11.48 -26.04
N ALA A 115 -19.87 11.45 -26.62
CA ALA A 115 -20.68 12.63 -26.82
C ALA A 115 -21.77 12.71 -25.74
N THR A 116 -21.84 13.82 -25.03
CA THR A 116 -22.88 14.13 -24.04
C THR A 116 -23.72 15.32 -24.48
N PRO A 117 -25.00 15.46 -24.07
CA PRO A 117 -25.80 16.64 -24.37
C PRO A 117 -25.14 17.92 -23.89
N GLY A 118 -25.06 18.94 -24.75
CA GLY A 118 -24.56 20.26 -24.40
C GLY A 118 -25.63 21.14 -23.73
N ALA A 119 -25.23 22.31 -23.28
CA ALA A 119 -26.11 23.25 -22.59
C ALA A 119 -27.13 23.95 -23.53
N GLU A 120 -26.86 23.98 -24.84
CA GLU A 120 -27.71 24.58 -25.85
C GLU A 120 -28.54 23.52 -26.60
N ALA A 121 -29.72 23.88 -27.05
CA ALA A 121 -30.55 22.99 -27.84
C ALA A 121 -29.81 22.58 -29.14
N ARG A 122 -29.76 21.26 -29.42
CA ARG A 122 -29.05 20.66 -30.55
C ARG A 122 -27.52 20.76 -30.48
N SER A 123 -26.95 20.93 -29.29
CA SER A 123 -25.51 20.87 -29.08
C SER A 123 -25.11 19.57 -28.36
N LEU A 124 -23.93 19.05 -28.72
CA LEU A 124 -23.28 17.90 -28.04
C LEU A 124 -21.88 18.31 -27.65
N VAL A 125 -21.40 17.79 -26.52
CA VAL A 125 -20.03 17.97 -26.05
C VAL A 125 -19.31 16.62 -26.18
N VAL A 126 -18.27 16.59 -27.00
CA VAL A 126 -17.39 15.42 -27.13
C VAL A 126 -16.23 15.59 -26.14
N GLY A 127 -16.07 14.63 -25.29
CA GLY A 127 -15.04 14.63 -24.27
C GLY A 127 -14.75 13.23 -23.77
N ILE A 128 -13.85 13.14 -22.81
CA ILE A 128 -13.59 11.89 -22.10
C ILE A 128 -14.84 11.59 -21.26
N PRO A 129 -15.33 10.32 -21.29
CA PRO A 129 -16.48 9.93 -20.47
C PRO A 129 -16.31 10.35 -19.01
N LYS A 130 -17.28 11.07 -18.44
CA LYS A 130 -17.23 11.49 -17.02
C LYS A 130 -17.56 10.35 -16.05
N HIS A 131 -17.56 9.14 -16.50
CA HIS A 131 -17.62 7.96 -15.62
C HIS A 131 -16.21 7.59 -15.25
N ALA A 132 -15.75 8.23 -14.16
CA ALA A 132 -14.42 8.07 -13.62
C ALA A 132 -14.28 6.70 -12.97
N ASP A 133 -14.03 5.65 -13.75
CA ASP A 133 -13.50 4.40 -13.20
C ASP A 133 -12.76 3.53 -14.22
N THR A 134 -12.41 4.08 -15.38
CA THR A 134 -11.38 3.48 -16.23
C THR A 134 -10.51 4.57 -16.78
N VAL A 135 -9.63 5.06 -15.94
CA VAL A 135 -8.49 5.86 -16.40
C VAL A 135 -7.65 4.92 -17.25
N ASP A 136 -7.65 5.12 -18.57
CA ASP A 136 -6.64 4.53 -19.42
C ASP A 136 -5.30 5.19 -19.08
N VAL A 137 -4.62 4.60 -18.08
CA VAL A 137 -3.38 5.09 -17.47
C VAL A 137 -2.22 5.13 -18.48
N SER A 138 -2.43 4.63 -19.71
CA SER A 138 -1.42 4.64 -20.75
C SER A 138 -1.22 6.01 -21.44
N ALA A 139 -2.10 7.00 -21.22
CA ALA A 139 -2.12 8.23 -22.01
C ALA A 139 -1.82 9.54 -21.23
N GLY A 140 -1.81 9.56 -19.90
CA GLY A 140 -1.63 10.81 -19.14
C GLY A 140 -1.31 10.60 -17.66
N LEU A 141 -1.09 11.69 -16.95
CA LEU A 141 -1.12 11.72 -15.49
C LEU A 141 -2.56 11.46 -15.03
N PRO A 142 -2.76 10.79 -13.88
CA PRO A 142 -4.09 10.70 -13.29
C PRO A 142 -4.63 12.11 -12.98
N ASP A 143 -5.76 12.46 -13.58
CA ASP A 143 -6.40 13.76 -13.34
C ASP A 143 -7.07 13.82 -11.97
N ALA A 144 -7.36 12.66 -11.37
CA ALA A 144 -8.02 12.52 -10.08
C ALA A 144 -7.44 11.33 -9.29
N VAL A 145 -7.67 11.35 -7.99
CA VAL A 145 -7.47 10.20 -7.11
C VAL A 145 -8.49 9.12 -7.46
N ALA A 146 -8.11 7.85 -7.49
CA ALA A 146 -8.99 6.74 -7.84
C ALA A 146 -10.17 6.58 -6.86
N MET A 147 -9.98 7.03 -5.62
CA MET A 147 -11.02 6.92 -4.59
C MET A 147 -12.09 7.99 -4.70
N THR A 148 -13.33 7.57 -4.72
CA THR A 148 -14.54 8.41 -4.86
C THR A 148 -14.73 9.44 -3.73
N LYS A 149 -14.10 9.22 -2.57
CA LYS A 149 -14.07 10.17 -1.43
C LYS A 149 -13.42 11.52 -1.77
N PHE A 150 -12.61 11.57 -2.84
CA PHE A 150 -11.96 12.78 -3.32
C PHE A 150 -12.75 13.34 -4.50
N THR A 151 -13.51 14.41 -4.24
CA THR A 151 -14.43 14.99 -5.23
C THR A 151 -13.78 15.99 -6.16
N GLU A 152 -12.54 16.42 -5.84
CA GLU A 152 -11.78 17.40 -6.59
C GLU A 152 -10.69 16.75 -7.45
N PRO A 153 -10.30 17.36 -8.57
CA PRO A 153 -9.11 16.96 -9.32
C PRO A 153 -7.85 16.96 -8.43
N LEU A 154 -6.85 16.17 -8.78
CA LEU A 154 -5.59 16.07 -8.03
C LEU A 154 -4.92 17.43 -7.83
N LEU A 155 -5.00 18.33 -8.84
CA LEU A 155 -4.48 19.69 -8.80
C LEU A 155 -5.14 20.54 -7.71
N ASP A 156 -6.44 20.35 -7.46
CA ASP A 156 -7.26 21.14 -6.54
C ASP A 156 -7.42 20.46 -5.17
N THR A 157 -7.02 19.20 -5.05
CA THR A 157 -7.06 18.48 -3.77
C THR A 157 -6.00 19.05 -2.82
N PRO A 158 -6.38 19.63 -1.67
CA PRO A 158 -5.46 20.30 -0.74
C PRO A 158 -4.70 19.31 0.15
N GLN A 159 -3.95 18.42 -0.45
CA GLN A 159 -3.13 17.40 0.23
C GLN A 159 -2.03 16.93 -0.71
N THR A 160 -0.87 16.58 -0.18
CA THR A 160 0.16 15.93 -0.96
C THR A 160 -0.27 14.51 -1.31
N ILE A 161 -0.36 14.21 -2.60
CA ILE A 161 -0.72 12.90 -3.13
C ILE A 161 0.25 12.54 -4.24
N VAL A 162 0.95 11.42 -4.07
CA VAL A 162 1.85 10.87 -5.09
C VAL A 162 1.21 9.61 -5.68
N ALA A 163 0.78 9.70 -6.92
CA ALA A 163 0.33 8.54 -7.67
C ALA A 163 1.51 7.96 -8.47
N VAL A 164 1.83 6.69 -8.24
CA VAL A 164 2.80 5.94 -9.04
C VAL A 164 2.05 5.28 -10.18
N PRO A 165 2.14 5.83 -11.41
CA PRO A 165 1.32 5.36 -12.50
C PRO A 165 1.85 4.05 -13.08
N LYS A 166 1.00 3.33 -13.77
CA LYS A 166 1.29 2.02 -14.35
C LYS A 166 2.54 1.97 -15.21
N PHE A 167 2.81 3.02 -16.00
CA PHE A 167 4.00 3.02 -16.85
C PHE A 167 5.30 2.96 -16.04
N VAL A 168 5.33 3.60 -14.84
CA VAL A 168 6.47 3.49 -13.93
C VAL A 168 6.60 2.06 -13.41
N LEU A 169 5.47 1.45 -13.00
CA LEU A 169 5.46 0.07 -12.50
C LEU A 169 5.95 -0.92 -13.58
N GLU A 170 5.52 -0.74 -14.83
CA GLU A 170 5.89 -1.61 -15.96
C GLU A 170 7.34 -1.36 -16.40
N ASP A 171 7.76 -0.11 -16.61
CA ASP A 171 9.10 0.25 -17.10
C ASP A 171 10.20 -0.06 -16.08
N GLU A 172 9.99 0.23 -14.81
CA GLU A 172 10.93 -0.17 -13.75
C GLU A 172 10.92 -1.68 -13.49
N GLY A 173 9.89 -2.40 -13.96
CA GLY A 173 9.71 -3.82 -13.66
C GLY A 173 9.41 -4.05 -12.17
N ASN A 174 8.65 -3.16 -11.56
CA ASN A 174 8.27 -3.24 -10.16
C ASN A 174 7.33 -4.42 -9.93
N THR A 175 7.77 -5.41 -9.17
CA THR A 175 7.01 -6.63 -8.91
C THR A 175 6.29 -6.63 -7.58
N THR A 176 6.65 -5.72 -6.68
CA THR A 176 6.07 -5.62 -5.34
C THR A 176 5.60 -4.21 -5.03
N LEU A 177 4.70 -4.09 -4.04
CA LEU A 177 4.30 -2.78 -3.50
C LEU A 177 5.51 -1.98 -3.00
N ARG A 178 6.49 -2.64 -2.38
CA ARG A 178 7.73 -1.97 -1.90
C ARG A 178 8.51 -1.34 -3.04
N ASP A 179 8.59 -2.00 -4.20
CA ASP A 179 9.31 -1.47 -5.36
C ASP A 179 8.61 -0.19 -5.85
N ALA A 180 7.29 -0.22 -5.98
CA ALA A 180 6.50 0.95 -6.35
C ALA A 180 6.70 2.13 -5.39
N LEU A 181 6.71 1.86 -4.08
CA LEU A 181 6.85 2.87 -3.04
C LEU A 181 8.25 3.49 -2.95
N ARG A 182 9.27 2.88 -3.55
CA ARG A 182 10.61 3.50 -3.69
C ARG A 182 10.59 4.77 -4.54
N ASN A 183 9.55 4.95 -5.35
CA ASN A 183 9.33 6.16 -6.16
C ASN A 183 8.65 7.30 -5.39
N VAL A 184 8.27 7.09 -4.14
CA VAL A 184 7.59 8.08 -3.30
C VAL A 184 8.57 8.64 -2.28
N PRO A 185 8.80 9.97 -2.24
CA PRO A 185 9.71 10.57 -1.26
C PRO A 185 9.13 10.47 0.16
N GLY A 186 10.01 10.45 1.18
CA GLY A 186 9.55 10.39 2.58
C GLY A 186 9.15 9.01 3.08
N ILE A 187 9.21 7.97 2.23
CA ILE A 187 9.01 6.57 2.62
C ILE A 187 10.34 5.90 2.97
N SER A 188 10.34 5.08 4.01
CA SER A 188 11.45 4.17 4.33
C SER A 188 10.95 2.80 4.74
N MET A 189 11.64 1.75 4.24
CA MET A 189 11.29 0.37 4.55
C MET A 189 11.79 -0.01 5.94
N ALA A 190 11.02 -0.80 6.66
CA ALA A 190 11.35 -1.30 7.98
C ALA A 190 11.37 -2.83 8.00
N ALA A 191 12.20 -3.41 8.85
CA ALA A 191 12.16 -4.84 9.10
C ALA A 191 10.90 -5.21 9.89
N GLY A 192 10.32 -6.35 9.55
CA GLY A 192 9.15 -6.87 10.24
C GLY A 192 9.48 -8.12 11.03
N GLU A 193 9.12 -8.13 12.32
CA GLU A 193 9.33 -9.27 13.22
C GLU A 193 8.05 -9.67 13.91
N SER A 194 8.03 -10.88 14.42
CA SER A 194 7.09 -11.37 15.45
C SER A 194 5.59 -11.10 15.23
N GLY A 195 5.17 -10.60 14.12
CA GLY A 195 3.81 -10.18 13.80
C GLY A 195 3.78 -9.06 12.79
N ALA A 196 4.95 -8.54 12.42
CA ALA A 196 5.12 -7.48 11.45
C ALA A 196 5.80 -7.97 10.16
N GLN A 197 5.73 -9.27 9.84
CA GLN A 197 6.13 -9.76 8.52
C GLN A 197 5.23 -9.16 7.44
N GLY A 198 5.69 -9.19 6.18
CA GLY A 198 5.04 -8.53 5.07
C GLY A 198 5.53 -7.09 4.89
N ASP A 199 4.70 -6.27 4.28
CA ASP A 199 5.05 -4.87 4.00
C ASP A 199 5.05 -4.04 5.27
N ASN A 200 6.24 -3.68 5.74
CA ASN A 200 6.45 -2.82 6.88
C ASN A 200 7.25 -1.59 6.46
N LEU A 201 6.71 -0.40 6.71
CA LEU A 201 7.27 0.85 6.24
C LEU A 201 6.82 2.05 7.07
N THR A 202 7.48 3.18 6.85
CA THR A 202 7.08 4.46 7.41
C THR A 202 6.75 5.47 6.30
N ILE A 203 5.78 6.32 6.53
CA ILE A 203 5.47 7.49 5.71
C ILE A 203 5.73 8.74 6.56
N ARG A 204 6.52 9.68 6.06
CA ARG A 204 6.90 10.89 6.83
C ARG A 204 7.40 10.59 8.24
N GLY A 205 8.04 9.42 8.43
CA GLY A 205 8.61 9.00 9.71
C GLY A 205 7.67 8.28 10.68
N PHE A 206 6.39 8.15 10.38
CA PHE A 206 5.44 7.38 11.17
C PHE A 206 5.16 6.02 10.53
N THR A 207 5.00 4.98 11.35
CA THR A 207 4.69 3.65 10.82
C THR A 207 3.35 3.66 10.07
N ALA A 208 3.32 3.06 8.89
CA ALA A 208 2.16 2.96 8.03
C ALA A 208 1.83 1.51 7.66
N ARG A 209 2.32 0.54 8.42
CA ARG A 209 2.05 -0.88 8.18
C ARG A 209 0.55 -1.20 8.12
N ASN A 210 -0.25 -0.59 8.99
CA ASN A 210 -1.69 -0.77 9.06
C ASN A 210 -2.47 0.25 8.21
N ASP A 211 -1.77 1.10 7.48
CA ASP A 211 -2.35 2.17 6.66
C ASP A 211 -2.25 1.84 5.16
N ILE A 212 -2.24 0.54 4.84
CA ILE A 212 -2.31 0.00 3.49
C ILE A 212 -3.77 -0.34 3.18
N PHE A 213 -4.24 0.14 2.04
CA PHE A 213 -5.61 -0.03 1.57
C PHE A 213 -5.60 -0.68 0.18
N LEU A 214 -6.63 -1.44 -0.09
CA LEU A 214 -6.94 -1.99 -1.40
C LEU A 214 -8.33 -1.50 -1.79
N ASP A 215 -8.42 -0.72 -2.87
CA ASP A 215 -9.69 -0.11 -3.33
C ASP A 215 -10.41 0.71 -2.25
N GLY A 216 -9.67 1.42 -1.42
CA GLY A 216 -10.22 2.26 -0.34
C GLY A 216 -10.64 1.54 0.94
N ILE A 217 -10.56 0.21 0.99
CA ILE A 217 -10.77 -0.59 2.21
C ILE A 217 -9.42 -1.06 2.74
N ARG A 218 -9.24 -1.01 4.06
CA ARG A 218 -8.00 -1.40 4.73
C ARG A 218 -7.65 -2.86 4.43
N ASP A 219 -6.39 -3.09 4.05
CA ASP A 219 -5.79 -4.40 3.82
C ASP A 219 -4.69 -4.65 4.87
N PHE A 220 -5.06 -5.25 5.99
CA PHE A 220 -4.16 -5.45 7.12
C PHE A 220 -3.48 -6.83 7.15
N GLY A 221 -3.57 -7.61 6.08
CA GLY A 221 -2.87 -8.87 5.92
C GLY A 221 -1.35 -8.70 6.04
N SER A 222 -0.70 -9.67 6.69
CA SER A 222 0.74 -9.67 6.91
C SER A 222 1.47 -10.49 5.83
N TYR A 223 1.42 -10.04 4.58
CA TYR A 223 2.05 -10.65 3.42
C TYR A 223 2.81 -9.62 2.58
N TYR A 224 3.64 -10.07 1.63
CA TYR A 224 4.32 -9.20 0.66
C TYR A 224 3.46 -9.04 -0.59
N ARG A 225 2.98 -7.83 -0.83
CA ARG A 225 2.03 -7.53 -1.90
C ARG A 225 2.70 -7.48 -3.26
N ASP A 226 2.25 -8.34 -4.17
CA ASP A 226 2.68 -8.36 -5.57
C ASP A 226 1.85 -7.39 -6.41
N SER A 227 2.49 -6.72 -7.37
CA SER A 227 1.88 -5.69 -8.22
C SER A 227 1.01 -6.23 -9.37
N PHE A 228 0.88 -7.56 -9.54
CA PHE A 228 0.25 -8.16 -10.74
C PHE A 228 -1.20 -7.74 -10.97
N ASN A 229 -1.92 -7.41 -9.90
CA ASN A 229 -3.33 -7.01 -9.93
C ASN A 229 -3.55 -5.51 -9.66
N TYR A 230 -2.52 -4.67 -9.74
CA TYR A 230 -2.67 -3.22 -9.53
C TYR A 230 -2.71 -2.46 -10.84
N GLU A 231 -3.61 -1.49 -10.94
CA GLU A 231 -3.62 -0.50 -12.00
C GLU A 231 -2.70 0.67 -11.64
N GLN A 232 -2.74 1.13 -10.38
CA GLN A 232 -1.86 2.15 -9.82
C GLN A 232 -1.71 2.00 -8.31
N VAL A 233 -0.72 2.71 -7.76
CA VAL A 233 -0.51 2.86 -6.31
C VAL A 233 -0.53 4.35 -5.99
N GLU A 234 -1.37 4.74 -5.03
CA GLU A 234 -1.51 6.11 -4.56
C GLU A 234 -1.00 6.20 -3.13
N VAL A 235 -0.20 7.22 -2.85
CA VAL A 235 0.24 7.55 -1.49
C VAL A 235 -0.29 8.93 -1.14
N LEU A 236 -1.20 8.96 -0.20
CA LEU A 236 -1.73 10.18 0.37
C LEU A 236 -0.96 10.46 1.64
N GLU A 237 -0.29 11.58 1.71
CA GLU A 237 0.58 11.91 2.82
C GLU A 237 -0.09 12.88 3.79
N GLY A 238 0.27 12.79 5.06
CA GLY A 238 -0.40 13.49 6.16
C GLY A 238 -1.67 12.79 6.66
N PRO A 239 -2.30 13.28 7.72
CA PRO A 239 -3.45 12.63 8.32
C PRO A 239 -4.63 12.64 7.37
N ALA A 240 -5.19 11.47 7.17
CA ALA A 240 -6.36 11.24 6.35
C ALA A 240 -7.53 10.65 7.19
N GLY A 241 -7.61 11.06 8.47
CA GLY A 241 -8.57 10.49 9.42
C GLY A 241 -10.02 10.67 9.01
N VAL A 242 -10.38 11.75 8.35
CA VAL A 242 -11.76 11.98 7.88
C VAL A 242 -12.14 10.99 6.77
N GLN A 243 -11.23 10.73 5.82
CA GLN A 243 -11.50 9.85 4.69
C GLN A 243 -11.32 8.36 5.04
N PHE A 244 -10.37 8.02 5.93
CA PHE A 244 -9.95 6.63 6.18
C PHE A 244 -10.16 6.15 7.61
N GLY A 245 -10.64 7.03 8.50
CA GLY A 245 -10.85 6.71 9.90
C GLY A 245 -9.54 6.57 10.69
N ARG A 246 -9.50 5.58 11.59
CA ARG A 246 -8.35 5.32 12.44
C ARG A 246 -7.07 5.08 11.64
N GLY A 247 -5.90 5.29 12.24
CA GLY A 247 -4.61 5.19 11.59
C GLY A 247 -4.21 6.47 10.89
N SER A 248 -3.43 6.35 9.80
CA SER A 248 -3.08 7.45 8.90
C SER A 248 -2.34 8.63 9.52
N THR A 249 -1.44 8.39 10.49
CA THR A 249 -0.61 9.47 11.06
C THR A 249 0.30 10.10 10.01
N GLY A 250 1.08 9.28 9.31
CA GLY A 250 2.00 9.72 8.26
C GLY A 250 1.32 9.83 6.90
N GLY A 251 0.24 9.10 6.71
CA GLY A 251 -0.49 8.97 5.46
C GLY A 251 -1.05 7.59 5.23
N VAL A 252 -1.61 7.35 4.06
CA VAL A 252 -2.16 6.07 3.63
C VAL A 252 -1.64 5.69 2.25
N ILE A 253 -1.58 4.39 1.99
CA ILE A 253 -1.25 3.81 0.69
C ILE A 253 -2.49 3.13 0.17
N ASN A 254 -2.97 3.52 -1.00
CA ASN A 254 -4.08 2.86 -1.68
C ASN A 254 -3.58 2.14 -2.92
N GLN A 255 -3.96 0.88 -3.05
CA GLN A 255 -3.72 0.06 -4.23
C GLN A 255 -5.02 -0.05 -5.00
N GLU A 256 -5.02 0.33 -6.26
CA GLU A 256 -6.18 0.21 -7.14
C GLU A 256 -6.12 -1.12 -7.89
N SER A 257 -7.15 -1.94 -7.71
CA SER A 257 -7.26 -3.23 -8.39
C SER A 257 -7.61 -3.06 -9.87
N LYS A 258 -7.03 -3.92 -10.70
CA LYS A 258 -7.43 -4.07 -12.10
C LYS A 258 -8.89 -4.56 -12.20
N VAL A 259 -9.72 -3.81 -12.92
CA VAL A 259 -11.13 -4.14 -13.17
C VAL A 259 -11.37 -4.46 -14.64
N PRO A 260 -12.48 -5.20 -14.98
CA PRO A 260 -12.88 -5.46 -16.36
C PRO A 260 -13.08 -4.18 -17.17
N GLN A 261 -12.69 -4.22 -18.43
CA GLN A 261 -12.74 -3.12 -19.39
C GLN A 261 -13.58 -3.48 -20.61
N ALA A 262 -14.07 -2.47 -21.33
CA ALA A 262 -14.86 -2.66 -22.53
C ALA A 262 -14.06 -3.21 -23.74
N GLN A 263 -12.73 -3.10 -23.70
CA GLN A 263 -11.84 -3.55 -24.77
C GLN A 263 -11.33 -4.98 -24.51
N GLU A 264 -11.36 -5.84 -25.53
CA GLU A 264 -10.72 -7.16 -25.44
C GLU A 264 -9.20 -7.03 -25.57
N PHE A 265 -8.47 -7.67 -24.67
CA PHE A 265 -7.02 -7.82 -24.78
C PHE A 265 -6.53 -9.05 -24.01
N VAL A 266 -5.37 -9.53 -24.42
CA VAL A 266 -4.59 -10.54 -23.70
C VAL A 266 -3.13 -10.05 -23.61
N LYS A 267 -2.60 -9.93 -22.40
CA LYS A 267 -1.20 -9.61 -22.14
C LYS A 267 -0.57 -10.78 -21.38
N VAL A 268 0.55 -11.29 -21.87
CA VAL A 268 1.32 -12.35 -21.20
C VAL A 268 2.76 -11.91 -21.10
N GLY A 269 3.33 -11.98 -19.90
CA GLY A 269 4.72 -11.65 -19.64
C GLY A 269 5.49 -12.83 -19.07
N ALA A 270 6.76 -12.94 -19.44
CA ALA A 270 7.73 -13.85 -18.81
C ALA A 270 9.02 -13.11 -18.52
N VAL A 271 9.55 -13.23 -17.31
CA VAL A 271 10.79 -12.58 -16.85
C VAL A 271 11.76 -13.64 -16.32
N PHE A 272 13.04 -13.50 -16.69
CA PHE A 272 14.14 -14.33 -16.21
C PHE A 272 15.24 -13.43 -15.65
N GLY A 273 15.76 -13.77 -14.47
CA GLY A 273 16.79 -12.97 -13.79
C GLY A 273 18.02 -13.77 -13.37
N THR A 274 19.09 -13.05 -13.02
CA THR A 274 20.41 -13.62 -12.64
C THR A 274 20.36 -14.43 -11.35
N ASP A 275 19.42 -14.15 -10.46
CA ASP A 275 19.24 -14.86 -9.18
C ASP A 275 18.17 -15.96 -9.28
N LEU A 276 18.18 -16.67 -10.40
CA LEU A 276 17.20 -17.70 -10.75
C LEU A 276 15.75 -17.21 -10.76
N THR A 277 15.57 -15.90 -10.87
CA THR A 277 14.23 -15.30 -10.97
C THR A 277 13.53 -15.84 -12.21
N ARG A 278 12.32 -16.34 -12.01
CA ARG A 278 11.39 -16.82 -13.04
C ARG A 278 10.03 -16.27 -12.68
N ARG A 279 9.50 -15.42 -13.55
CA ARG A 279 8.17 -14.83 -13.31
C ARG A 279 7.35 -14.93 -14.58
N VAL A 280 6.10 -15.35 -14.44
CA VAL A 280 5.10 -15.38 -15.50
C VAL A 280 3.88 -14.62 -15.04
N THR A 281 3.34 -13.79 -15.91
CA THR A 281 2.10 -13.03 -15.66
C THR A 281 1.14 -13.17 -16.83
N ALA A 282 -0.15 -13.13 -16.53
CA ALA A 282 -1.19 -13.02 -17.56
C ALA A 282 -2.25 -12.00 -17.11
N ASP A 283 -2.70 -11.15 -18.04
CA ASP A 283 -3.80 -10.20 -17.86
C ASP A 283 -4.73 -10.32 -19.07
N ILE A 284 -5.88 -10.93 -18.85
CA ILE A 284 -6.83 -11.30 -19.89
C ILE A 284 -8.12 -10.54 -19.60
N ASN A 285 -8.56 -9.72 -20.54
CA ASN A 285 -9.82 -8.99 -20.45
C ASN A 285 -10.72 -9.33 -21.64
N LYS A 286 -11.94 -9.72 -21.35
CA LYS A 286 -12.91 -10.14 -22.38
C LYS A 286 -14.30 -9.56 -22.11
N PRO A 287 -14.80 -8.68 -22.99
CA PRO A 287 -16.20 -8.31 -23.00
C PRO A 287 -17.10 -9.53 -23.30
N LEU A 288 -18.24 -9.60 -22.62
CA LEU A 288 -19.19 -10.71 -22.68
C LEU A 288 -20.60 -10.19 -23.07
N PRO A 289 -20.79 -9.59 -24.26
CA PRO A 289 -22.06 -9.00 -24.64
C PRO A 289 -23.20 -10.03 -24.76
N ASP A 290 -22.88 -11.30 -25.04
CA ASP A 290 -23.84 -12.38 -25.09
C ASP A 290 -24.44 -12.78 -23.74
N VAL A 291 -23.77 -12.42 -22.63
CA VAL A 291 -24.26 -12.64 -21.25
C VAL A 291 -25.25 -11.53 -20.88
N ALA A 292 -24.80 -10.28 -20.98
CA ALA A 292 -25.62 -9.08 -20.86
C ALA A 292 -24.84 -7.88 -21.43
N ASP A 293 -25.54 -6.87 -21.94
CA ASP A 293 -24.89 -5.65 -22.44
C ASP A 293 -24.09 -4.98 -21.29
N GLY A 294 -22.88 -4.51 -21.60
CA GLY A 294 -21.98 -3.92 -20.63
C GLY A 294 -21.39 -4.91 -19.63
N THR A 295 -21.32 -6.19 -19.95
CA THR A 295 -20.64 -7.21 -19.15
C THR A 295 -19.23 -7.45 -19.67
N ALA A 296 -18.24 -7.53 -18.76
CA ALA A 296 -16.89 -7.98 -19.09
C ALA A 296 -16.27 -8.78 -17.95
N PHE A 297 -15.35 -9.67 -18.31
CA PHE A 297 -14.56 -10.48 -17.40
C PHE A 297 -13.08 -10.13 -17.55
N ARG A 298 -12.35 -10.06 -16.42
CA ARG A 298 -10.89 -9.91 -16.41
C ARG A 298 -10.26 -10.94 -15.49
N LEU A 299 -9.14 -11.49 -15.91
CA LEU A 299 -8.36 -12.45 -15.13
C LEU A 299 -6.91 -12.00 -15.11
N ASN A 300 -6.39 -11.79 -13.90
CA ASN A 300 -4.97 -11.57 -13.68
C ASN A 300 -4.36 -12.80 -12.98
N VAL A 301 -3.18 -13.21 -13.42
CA VAL A 301 -2.44 -14.34 -12.85
C VAL A 301 -0.96 -14.00 -12.73
N VAL A 302 -0.33 -14.48 -11.68
CA VAL A 302 1.12 -14.43 -11.49
C VAL A 302 1.63 -15.74 -10.93
N ALA A 303 2.84 -16.13 -11.33
CA ALA A 303 3.66 -17.11 -10.66
C ALA A 303 5.10 -16.62 -10.66
N THR A 304 5.74 -16.61 -9.49
CA THR A 304 7.10 -16.10 -9.29
C THR A 304 7.90 -17.07 -8.43
N GLU A 305 9.13 -17.30 -8.81
CA GLU A 305 10.18 -17.97 -8.02
C GLU A 305 11.50 -17.27 -8.28
N GLY A 306 12.28 -16.99 -7.23
CA GLY A 306 13.59 -16.36 -7.39
C GLY A 306 14.31 -16.14 -6.08
N GLY A 307 15.64 -16.07 -6.16
CA GLY A 307 16.50 -15.72 -5.05
C GLY A 307 16.61 -14.20 -4.85
N VAL A 308 17.32 -13.79 -3.81
CA VAL A 308 17.66 -12.40 -3.52
C VAL A 308 19.14 -12.17 -3.83
N ALA A 309 19.43 -11.25 -4.75
CA ALA A 309 20.80 -10.97 -5.21
C ALA A 309 21.75 -10.66 -4.05
N GLY A 310 22.83 -11.42 -3.95
CA GLY A 310 23.80 -11.30 -2.88
C GLY A 310 23.41 -11.88 -1.53
N ARG A 311 22.25 -12.56 -1.44
CA ARG A 311 21.76 -13.23 -0.22
C ARG A 311 21.46 -14.70 -0.51
N PRO A 312 22.48 -15.59 -0.37
CA PRO A 312 22.28 -17.02 -0.60
C PRO A 312 21.21 -17.57 0.34
N TYR A 313 20.45 -18.54 -0.13
CA TYR A 313 19.33 -19.18 0.55
C TYR A 313 18.06 -18.34 0.74
N ALA A 314 18.11 -17.01 0.62
CA ALA A 314 16.88 -16.21 0.59
C ALA A 314 16.13 -16.45 -0.71
N GLU A 315 14.87 -16.86 -0.63
CA GLU A 315 14.06 -17.22 -1.78
C GLU A 315 12.64 -16.68 -1.60
N ASN A 316 12.12 -16.09 -2.68
CA ASN A 316 10.73 -15.66 -2.77
C ASN A 316 10.00 -16.58 -3.76
N ARG A 317 8.91 -17.18 -3.33
CA ARG A 317 8.08 -18.05 -4.15
C ARG A 317 6.62 -17.77 -3.88
N HIS A 318 5.89 -17.33 -4.92
CA HIS A 318 4.48 -17.04 -4.79
C HIS A 318 3.71 -17.23 -6.09
N TYR A 319 2.41 -17.42 -5.98
CA TYR A 319 1.48 -17.35 -7.10
C TYR A 319 0.21 -16.62 -6.67
N GLY A 320 -0.45 -15.98 -7.64
CA GLY A 320 -1.70 -15.27 -7.40
C GLY A 320 -2.65 -15.39 -8.57
N VAL A 321 -3.94 -15.33 -8.27
CA VAL A 321 -5.04 -15.37 -9.25
C VAL A 321 -6.09 -14.34 -8.82
N ALA A 322 -6.48 -13.46 -9.75
CA ALA A 322 -7.45 -12.41 -9.49
C ALA A 322 -8.50 -12.33 -10.62
N PRO A 323 -9.52 -13.19 -10.62
CA PRO A 323 -10.66 -13.05 -11.53
C PRO A 323 -11.60 -11.94 -11.06
N SER A 324 -12.18 -11.21 -12.00
CA SER A 324 -13.22 -10.21 -11.76
C SER A 324 -14.24 -10.17 -12.90
N ILE A 325 -15.46 -9.81 -12.57
CA ILE A 325 -16.54 -9.63 -13.54
C ILE A 325 -17.32 -8.36 -13.23
N THR A 326 -17.57 -7.56 -14.24
CA THR A 326 -18.37 -6.34 -14.13
C THR A 326 -19.62 -6.47 -14.99
N PHE A 327 -20.75 -6.07 -14.44
CA PHE A 327 -22.03 -5.97 -15.14
C PHE A 327 -22.43 -4.51 -15.24
N GLY A 328 -23.16 -4.14 -16.29
CA GLY A 328 -23.77 -2.85 -16.45
C GLY A 328 -22.80 -1.69 -16.71
N MET A 329 -21.62 -1.94 -17.30
CA MET A 329 -20.65 -0.88 -17.64
C MET A 329 -21.24 0.25 -18.49
N ASN A 330 -22.26 -0.07 -19.31
CA ASN A 330 -22.96 0.88 -20.18
C ASN A 330 -24.25 1.43 -19.55
N SER A 331 -24.50 1.18 -18.27
CA SER A 331 -25.74 1.56 -17.58
C SER A 331 -25.43 2.49 -16.39
N LYS A 332 -26.49 3.06 -15.82
CA LYS A 332 -26.41 3.87 -14.60
C LYS A 332 -26.01 3.06 -13.37
N THR A 333 -26.17 1.74 -13.43
CA THR A 333 -25.82 0.83 -12.34
C THR A 333 -24.75 -0.12 -12.81
N ARG A 334 -23.61 -0.07 -12.16
CA ARG A 334 -22.49 -0.98 -12.40
C ARG A 334 -22.26 -1.84 -11.17
N TYR A 335 -22.10 -3.12 -11.38
CA TYR A 335 -21.78 -4.07 -10.32
C TYR A 335 -20.52 -4.86 -10.67
N THR A 336 -19.52 -4.86 -9.80
CA THR A 336 -18.28 -5.60 -10.01
C THR A 336 -18.08 -6.58 -8.86
N VAL A 337 -17.80 -7.83 -9.19
CA VAL A 337 -17.36 -8.84 -8.23
C VAL A 337 -15.94 -9.25 -8.57
N SER A 338 -15.06 -9.22 -7.59
CA SER A 338 -13.68 -9.65 -7.71
C SER A 338 -13.29 -10.62 -6.61
N TYR A 339 -12.48 -11.59 -6.95
CA TYR A 339 -11.84 -12.50 -6.00
C TYR A 339 -10.33 -12.40 -6.20
N PHE A 340 -9.59 -12.33 -5.10
CA PHE A 340 -8.14 -12.32 -5.11
C PHE A 340 -7.66 -13.47 -4.22
N HIS A 341 -6.82 -14.32 -4.79
CA HIS A 341 -6.11 -15.37 -4.08
C HIS A 341 -4.61 -15.20 -4.28
N PHE A 342 -3.87 -15.23 -3.17
CA PHE A 342 -2.42 -15.10 -3.20
C PHE A 342 -1.77 -16.04 -2.20
N THR A 343 -0.80 -16.82 -2.65
CA THR A 343 -0.06 -17.76 -1.81
C THR A 343 1.43 -17.44 -1.88
N GLU A 344 2.05 -17.33 -0.72
CA GLU A 344 3.48 -17.08 -0.55
C GLU A 344 4.13 -18.25 0.22
N SER A 345 5.33 -18.63 -0.18
CA SER A 345 6.13 -19.68 0.49
C SER A 345 7.62 -19.36 0.35
N ASP A 346 8.08 -18.43 1.16
CA ASP A 346 9.40 -17.86 1.09
C ASP A 346 10.37 -18.51 2.09
N THR A 347 11.67 -18.47 1.78
CA THR A 347 12.75 -18.65 2.74
C THR A 347 13.24 -17.27 3.19
N PRO A 348 12.80 -16.76 4.34
CA PRO A 348 13.09 -15.40 4.78
C PRO A 348 14.54 -15.23 5.24
N ASP A 349 15.08 -14.04 5.00
CA ASP A 349 16.41 -13.63 5.47
C ASP A 349 16.29 -12.42 6.40
N TYR A 350 16.69 -12.59 7.66
CA TYR A 350 16.74 -11.53 8.66
C TYR A 350 18.12 -10.88 8.79
N GLY A 351 18.98 -11.10 7.80
CA GLY A 351 20.19 -10.34 7.52
C GLY A 351 21.34 -10.56 8.47
N LEU A 352 21.92 -9.47 8.96
CA LEU A 352 23.18 -9.44 9.68
C LEU A 352 22.99 -8.95 11.12
N PRO A 353 23.78 -9.45 12.10
CA PRO A 353 23.70 -8.95 13.45
C PRO A 353 24.33 -7.57 13.58
N TRP A 354 23.93 -6.83 14.61
CA TRP A 354 24.68 -5.69 15.10
C TRP A 354 25.94 -6.14 15.85
N PHE A 355 27.03 -5.45 15.60
CA PHE A 355 28.23 -5.48 16.44
C PHE A 355 28.29 -4.19 17.24
N PHE A 356 27.65 -4.19 18.41
CA PHE A 356 27.34 -3.02 19.22
C PHE A 356 26.54 -1.97 18.44
N ASN A 357 27.18 -0.91 18.00
CA ASN A 357 26.53 0.19 17.27
C ASN A 357 26.75 0.17 15.75
N LYS A 358 27.44 -0.84 15.23
CA LYS A 358 27.86 -0.95 13.81
C LYS A 358 27.32 -2.23 13.20
N ILE A 359 27.24 -2.26 11.87
CA ILE A 359 27.07 -3.50 11.12
C ILE A 359 28.23 -4.44 11.50
N ALA A 360 27.93 -5.70 11.82
CA ALA A 360 28.95 -6.66 12.16
C ALA A 360 29.96 -6.82 11.02
N PRO A 361 31.28 -6.97 11.32
CA PRO A 361 32.33 -7.14 10.31
C PRO A 361 32.28 -8.55 9.72
N THR A 362 31.28 -8.82 8.90
CA THR A 362 31.03 -10.10 8.26
C THR A 362 30.67 -9.91 6.79
N SER A 363 30.72 -10.96 6.00
CA SER A 363 30.35 -10.91 4.59
C SER A 363 28.86 -10.59 4.44
N ARG A 364 28.50 -9.72 3.47
CA ARG A 364 27.09 -9.50 3.10
C ARG A 364 26.40 -10.77 2.58
N HIS A 365 27.16 -11.78 2.15
CA HIS A 365 26.68 -13.06 1.67
C HIS A 365 26.45 -14.07 2.81
N ASN A 366 26.78 -13.73 4.05
CA ASN A 366 26.56 -14.63 5.18
C ASN A 366 25.07 -14.71 5.53
N TYR A 367 24.55 -15.92 5.54
CA TYR A 367 23.19 -16.25 5.95
C TYR A 367 23.24 -16.93 7.32
N PHE A 368 22.54 -16.39 8.28
CA PHE A 368 22.52 -16.86 9.67
C PHE A 368 21.32 -17.73 10.01
N GLY A 369 20.39 -17.88 9.08
CA GLY A 369 19.21 -18.72 9.26
C GLY A 369 19.45 -20.20 9.00
N PHE A 370 18.38 -20.93 8.90
CA PHE A 370 18.32 -22.37 8.60
C PHE A 370 17.44 -22.54 7.34
N PRO A 371 18.05 -22.71 6.14
CA PRO A 371 17.30 -22.73 4.89
C PRO A 371 16.15 -23.73 4.86
N ASP A 372 16.38 -24.93 5.43
CA ASP A 372 15.40 -26.02 5.43
C ASP A 372 14.34 -25.90 6.54
N GLN A 373 14.50 -24.94 7.47
CA GLN A 373 13.63 -24.81 8.64
C GLN A 373 12.99 -23.43 8.76
N ASN A 374 13.58 -22.39 8.14
CA ASN A 374 12.99 -21.06 8.09
C ASN A 374 11.97 -20.99 6.95
N TYR A 375 10.84 -20.37 7.21
CA TYR A 375 9.80 -20.16 6.22
C TYR A 375 8.91 -18.95 6.58
N LEU A 376 8.35 -18.35 5.55
CA LEU A 376 7.18 -17.48 5.62
C LEU A 376 6.15 -18.00 4.63
N ARG A 377 4.98 -18.37 5.11
CA ARG A 377 3.88 -18.92 4.30
C ARG A 377 2.62 -18.16 4.59
N THR A 378 1.99 -17.66 3.53
CA THR A 378 0.66 -17.04 3.57
C THR A 378 -0.26 -17.70 2.57
N ASN A 379 -1.56 -17.52 2.73
CA ASN A 379 -2.59 -17.99 1.82
C ASN A 379 -3.79 -17.06 1.93
N ASP A 380 -3.74 -15.99 1.18
CA ASP A 380 -4.62 -14.83 1.34
C ASP A 380 -5.80 -14.92 0.37
N ASP A 381 -7.01 -14.76 0.89
CA ASP A 381 -8.25 -14.81 0.12
C ASP A 381 -9.06 -13.54 0.38
N ILE A 382 -9.42 -12.81 -0.69
CA ILE A 382 -10.22 -11.58 -0.63
C ILE A 382 -11.36 -11.66 -1.64
N LEU A 383 -12.59 -11.53 -1.18
CA LEU A 383 -13.78 -11.39 -2.02
C LEU A 383 -14.34 -9.98 -1.86
N THR A 384 -14.48 -9.25 -2.97
CA THR A 384 -14.98 -7.87 -2.99
C THR A 384 -16.14 -7.73 -3.95
N GLY A 385 -17.23 -7.11 -3.51
CA GLY A 385 -18.33 -6.63 -4.33
C GLY A 385 -18.37 -5.11 -4.34
N LYS A 386 -18.42 -4.49 -5.52
CA LYS A 386 -18.54 -3.03 -5.69
C LYS A 386 -19.85 -2.74 -6.43
N LEU A 387 -20.61 -1.78 -5.95
CA LEU A 387 -21.83 -1.27 -6.56
C LEU A 387 -21.70 0.24 -6.77
N ASP A 388 -21.81 0.68 -8.01
CA ASP A 388 -21.89 2.08 -8.38
C ASP A 388 -23.24 2.36 -9.01
N HIS A 389 -23.93 3.43 -8.58
CA HIS A 389 -25.21 3.85 -9.15
C HIS A 389 -25.27 5.36 -9.34
N ASP A 390 -25.50 5.78 -10.58
CA ASP A 390 -25.72 7.18 -10.93
C ASP A 390 -27.22 7.50 -10.92
N PHE A 391 -27.68 8.24 -9.91
CA PHE A 391 -29.08 8.72 -9.85
C PHE A 391 -29.38 9.81 -10.88
N GLY A 392 -28.39 10.32 -11.59
CA GLY A 392 -28.47 11.54 -12.36
C GLY A 392 -28.40 12.78 -11.47
N HIS A 393 -28.46 13.96 -12.10
CA HIS A 393 -28.38 15.24 -11.39
C HIS A 393 -27.10 15.43 -10.54
N ASN A 394 -26.01 14.78 -10.96
CA ASN A 394 -24.69 14.77 -10.29
C ASN A 394 -24.73 14.15 -8.88
N VAL A 395 -25.57 13.16 -8.66
CA VAL A 395 -25.63 12.37 -7.43
C VAL A 395 -25.31 10.91 -7.77
N ALA A 396 -24.33 10.34 -7.10
CA ALA A 396 -23.94 8.94 -7.25
C ALA A 396 -23.82 8.23 -5.90
N LEU A 397 -24.10 6.94 -5.90
CA LEU A 397 -23.90 6.03 -4.77
C LEU A 397 -22.76 5.07 -5.11
N HIS A 398 -21.86 4.89 -4.16
CA HIS A 398 -20.77 3.91 -4.22
C HIS A 398 -20.84 3.02 -3.00
N SER A 399 -20.80 1.71 -3.17
CA SER A 399 -20.81 0.76 -2.07
C SER A 399 -19.82 -0.36 -2.34
N ILE A 400 -19.02 -0.70 -1.34
CA ILE A 400 -18.01 -1.75 -1.39
C ILE A 400 -18.22 -2.65 -0.18
N ALA A 401 -18.44 -3.95 -0.42
CA ALA A 401 -18.47 -4.98 0.60
C ALA A 401 -17.29 -5.94 0.38
N ARG A 402 -16.54 -6.27 1.44
CA ARG A 402 -15.37 -7.14 1.39
C ARG A 402 -15.40 -8.17 2.50
N TRP A 403 -15.01 -9.39 2.14
CA TRP A 403 -14.56 -10.41 3.05
C TRP A 403 -13.12 -10.77 2.75
N ALA A 404 -12.28 -10.86 3.78
CA ALA A 404 -10.90 -11.28 3.62
C ALA A 404 -10.44 -12.23 4.74
N ASN A 405 -9.48 -13.10 4.39
CA ASN A 405 -8.88 -14.08 5.29
C ASN A 405 -7.40 -14.25 4.95
N TYR A 406 -6.54 -14.04 5.96
CA TYR A 406 -5.08 -13.97 5.82
C TYR A 406 -4.39 -14.95 6.79
N PRO A 407 -4.39 -16.26 6.53
CA PRO A 407 -3.62 -17.21 7.32
C PRO A 407 -2.13 -17.09 7.04
N ARG A 408 -1.34 -17.06 8.12
CA ARG A 408 0.11 -16.92 8.06
C ARG A 408 0.81 -17.90 8.98
N GLN A 409 1.94 -18.43 8.53
CA GLN A 409 2.89 -19.21 9.31
C GLN A 409 4.30 -18.71 9.02
N ALA A 410 5.03 -18.33 10.05
CA ALA A 410 6.40 -17.89 9.92
C ALA A 410 7.29 -18.56 10.95
N GLN A 411 8.49 -18.96 10.53
CA GLN A 411 9.60 -19.35 11.38
C GLN A 411 10.85 -18.65 10.86
N ILE A 412 11.38 -17.74 11.67
CA ILE A 412 12.44 -16.84 11.28
C ILE A 412 13.61 -16.91 12.24
N THR A 413 14.80 -16.54 11.77
CA THR A 413 16.01 -16.47 12.58
C THR A 413 16.52 -15.04 12.64
N GLU A 414 16.53 -14.45 13.84
CA GLU A 414 17.19 -13.17 14.11
C GLU A 414 18.63 -13.41 14.58
N PRO A 415 19.64 -12.96 13.82
CA PRO A 415 21.03 -13.07 14.26
C PRO A 415 21.36 -12.01 15.33
N GLN A 416 21.85 -12.44 16.47
CA GLN A 416 22.18 -11.57 17.60
C GLN A 416 23.53 -11.93 18.22
N ILE A 417 24.34 -10.94 18.66
CA ILE A 417 25.61 -11.18 19.33
C ILE A 417 25.45 -11.01 20.83
N CYS A 418 25.03 -9.82 21.28
CA CYS A 418 24.73 -9.53 22.67
C CYS A 418 23.34 -8.94 22.78
N SER A 419 22.69 -9.09 23.92
CA SER A 419 21.46 -8.35 24.19
C SER A 419 21.73 -6.85 24.09
N ASN A 420 20.78 -6.15 23.53
CA ASN A 420 20.87 -4.69 23.58
C ASN A 420 20.76 -4.25 25.05
N ALA A 421 21.63 -3.34 25.50
CA ALA A 421 21.34 -2.65 26.74
C ALA A 421 19.98 -1.94 26.58
N SER A 422 19.02 -2.33 27.37
CA SER A 422 17.63 -1.83 27.26
C SER A 422 17.49 -0.35 27.63
N VAL A 423 18.57 0.31 28.01
CA VAL A 423 18.54 1.70 28.50
C VAL A 423 19.66 2.49 27.83
N SER A 424 19.29 3.60 27.18
CA SER A 424 20.26 4.60 26.75
C SER A 424 20.77 5.34 27.98
N VAL A 425 22.03 5.16 28.34
CA VAL A 425 22.64 5.78 29.51
C VAL A 425 23.83 6.62 29.08
N PRO A 426 24.03 7.81 29.67
CA PRO A 426 25.20 8.64 29.42
C PRO A 426 26.50 7.97 29.84
N VAL A 427 27.61 8.46 29.29
CA VAL A 427 28.96 8.16 29.82
C VAL A 427 29.04 8.59 31.28
N GLY A 428 29.69 7.77 32.11
CA GLY A 428 29.79 8.00 33.56
C GLY A 428 28.69 7.37 34.40
N THR A 429 27.61 6.85 33.73
CA THR A 429 26.53 6.16 34.45
C THR A 429 27.03 4.84 35.02
N VAL A 430 26.69 4.56 36.28
CA VAL A 430 26.95 3.26 36.92
C VAL A 430 25.79 2.34 36.62
N VAL A 431 26.07 1.20 35.96
CA VAL A 431 25.11 0.14 35.70
C VAL A 431 25.42 -1.07 36.58
N LYS A 432 24.36 -1.77 37.02
CA LYS A 432 24.52 -2.92 37.94
C LYS A 432 25.10 -4.14 37.25
N ALA A 433 24.85 -4.30 35.95
CA ALA A 433 25.28 -5.46 35.17
C ALA A 433 25.69 -5.03 33.76
N LEU A 434 26.56 -5.81 33.14
CA LEU A 434 26.92 -5.71 31.74
C LEU A 434 25.74 -6.21 30.85
N PRO A 435 25.72 -5.84 29.56
CA PRO A 435 24.82 -6.50 28.59
C PRO A 435 24.93 -8.02 28.70
N THR A 436 23.83 -8.72 28.55
CA THR A 436 23.84 -10.18 28.65
C THR A 436 24.17 -10.84 27.31
N SER A 437 24.59 -12.08 27.36
CA SER A 437 24.77 -12.91 26.17
C SER A 437 23.39 -13.15 25.52
N SER A 438 23.32 -13.02 24.22
CA SER A 438 22.10 -13.38 23.49
C SER A 438 21.86 -14.90 23.42
N ILE A 439 22.91 -15.70 23.60
CA ILE A 439 22.82 -17.18 23.66
C ILE A 439 22.32 -17.64 25.03
N ASN A 440 22.79 -17.01 26.09
CA ASN A 440 22.41 -17.31 27.46
C ASN A 440 22.27 -15.99 28.24
N SER A 441 21.04 -15.54 28.44
CA SER A 441 20.76 -14.26 29.11
C SER A 441 21.10 -14.26 30.62
N ASN A 442 21.42 -15.41 31.17
CA ASN A 442 21.90 -15.54 32.57
C ASN A 442 23.39 -15.18 32.72
N LEU A 443 24.10 -15.03 31.61
CA LEU A 443 25.54 -14.71 31.59
C LEU A 443 25.77 -13.32 30.99
N PRO A 444 26.80 -12.60 31.41
CA PRO A 444 27.25 -11.40 30.74
C PRO A 444 27.66 -11.70 29.30
N CYS A 445 27.54 -10.71 28.42
CA CYS A 445 28.12 -10.81 27.07
C CYS A 445 29.65 -10.93 27.18
N ALA A 446 30.20 -11.98 26.56
CA ALA A 446 31.65 -12.25 26.55
C ALA A 446 32.43 -11.32 25.61
N TYR A 447 31.74 -10.53 24.79
CA TYR A 447 32.33 -9.71 23.73
C TYR A 447 32.27 -8.23 24.07
N ASN A 448 33.17 -7.47 23.48
CA ASN A 448 33.25 -6.02 23.50
C ASN A 448 33.55 -5.49 22.09
N ALA A 449 33.53 -4.18 21.89
CA ALA A 449 33.73 -3.56 20.59
C ALA A 449 35.12 -3.84 19.94
N SER A 450 36.08 -4.37 20.74
CA SER A 450 37.43 -4.74 20.27
C SER A 450 37.65 -6.25 20.16
N SER A 451 36.63 -7.07 20.43
CA SER A 451 36.73 -8.54 20.29
C SER A 451 37.04 -8.95 18.86
N ASP A 452 37.90 -9.96 18.72
CA ASP A 452 38.23 -10.53 17.40
C ASP A 452 36.98 -11.16 16.78
N PRO A 453 36.54 -10.73 15.59
CA PRO A 453 35.38 -11.26 14.90
C PRO A 453 35.42 -12.79 14.69
N ALA A 454 36.61 -13.38 14.59
CA ALA A 454 36.80 -14.83 14.43
C ALA A 454 36.35 -15.64 15.65
N THR A 455 36.30 -15.03 16.82
CA THR A 455 35.91 -15.68 18.10
C THR A 455 34.43 -15.53 18.42
N ILE A 456 33.69 -14.74 17.63
CA ILE A 456 32.31 -14.37 17.97
C ILE A 456 31.35 -15.46 17.53
N ALA A 457 30.58 -15.96 18.48
CA ALA A 457 29.42 -16.80 18.25
C ALA A 457 28.13 -15.95 18.15
N VAL A 458 27.42 -16.13 17.08
CA VAL A 458 26.14 -15.45 16.81
C VAL A 458 25.01 -16.35 17.30
N ASN A 459 24.15 -15.79 18.13
CA ASN A 459 22.89 -16.38 18.50
C ASN A 459 21.92 -16.37 17.31
N ARG A 460 21.29 -17.52 17.04
CA ARG A 460 20.24 -17.67 16.04
C ARG A 460 18.90 -17.73 16.76
N ASN A 461 18.38 -16.56 17.16
CA ASN A 461 17.11 -16.46 17.88
C ASN A 461 15.96 -16.87 16.95
N GLN A 462 15.27 -17.97 17.28
CA GLN A 462 14.14 -18.46 16.52
C GLN A 462 12.85 -17.85 17.02
N ILE A 463 12.10 -17.25 16.10
CA ILE A 463 10.74 -16.79 16.33
C ILE A 463 9.80 -17.61 15.44
N GLN A 464 8.83 -18.27 16.05
CA GLN A 464 7.77 -18.94 15.32
C GLN A 464 6.44 -18.29 15.64
N ILE A 465 5.69 -17.97 14.59
CA ILE A 465 4.34 -17.41 14.70
C ILE A 465 3.39 -18.14 13.74
N LYS A 466 2.15 -18.36 14.21
CA LYS A 466 1.02 -18.77 13.39
C LYS A 466 -0.12 -17.84 13.68
N SER A 467 -0.75 -17.30 12.66
CA SER A 467 -1.89 -16.39 12.84
C SER A 467 -2.92 -16.59 11.75
N VAL A 468 -4.13 -16.15 12.03
CA VAL A 468 -5.17 -15.91 11.05
C VAL A 468 -5.73 -14.53 11.35
N GLU A 469 -5.53 -13.61 10.44
CA GLU A 469 -6.22 -12.33 10.41
C GLU A 469 -7.39 -12.45 9.44
N GLY A 470 -8.49 -11.72 9.70
CA GLY A 470 -9.63 -11.71 8.79
C GLY A 470 -10.54 -10.53 9.05
N ASP A 471 -11.27 -10.13 8.02
CA ASP A 471 -12.24 -9.05 8.10
C ASP A 471 -13.51 -9.31 7.30
N LEU A 472 -14.58 -8.64 7.74
CA LEU A 472 -15.78 -8.40 6.96
C LEU A 472 -16.10 -6.91 7.07
N TRP A 473 -16.10 -6.21 5.95
CA TRP A 473 -16.20 -4.76 5.88
C TRP A 473 -17.21 -4.32 4.84
N ASP A 474 -17.95 -3.25 5.14
CA ASP A 474 -18.81 -2.54 4.21
C ASP A 474 -18.52 -1.04 4.29
N GLN A 475 -18.51 -0.38 3.15
CA GLN A 475 -18.43 1.06 3.01
C GLN A 475 -19.45 1.50 1.97
N THR A 476 -20.35 2.38 2.36
CA THR A 476 -21.35 2.97 1.45
C THR A 476 -21.27 4.48 1.54
N GLU A 477 -21.10 5.14 0.40
CA GLU A 477 -21.01 6.60 0.32
C GLU A 477 -21.86 7.18 -0.82
N VAL A 478 -22.22 8.44 -0.67
CA VAL A 478 -22.90 9.25 -1.68
C VAL A 478 -22.01 10.43 -2.02
N THR A 479 -21.79 10.62 -3.31
CA THR A 479 -21.19 11.85 -3.84
C THR A 479 -22.26 12.70 -4.51
N ALA A 480 -22.17 14.03 -4.34
CA ALA A 480 -23.14 14.95 -4.92
C ALA A 480 -22.47 16.28 -5.31
N ARG A 481 -22.88 16.83 -6.46
CA ARG A 481 -22.50 18.17 -6.89
C ARG A 481 -23.77 19.01 -7.03
N PHE A 482 -23.89 20.05 -6.22
CA PHE A 482 -25.10 20.90 -6.17
C PHE A 482 -24.75 22.36 -5.89
N LYS A 483 -25.69 23.25 -6.09
CA LYS A 483 -25.56 24.66 -5.71
C LYS A 483 -26.43 24.97 -4.51
N LEU A 484 -25.84 25.55 -3.47
CA LEU A 484 -26.53 26.05 -2.30
C LEU A 484 -26.21 27.54 -2.16
N PHE A 485 -27.22 28.39 -2.10
CA PHE A 485 -27.11 29.87 -2.05
C PHE A 485 -26.23 30.45 -3.18
N GLY A 486 -26.22 29.81 -4.36
CA GLY A 486 -25.41 30.21 -5.50
C GLY A 486 -23.97 29.71 -5.47
N ILE A 487 -23.51 29.10 -4.39
CA ILE A 487 -22.17 28.49 -4.24
C ILE A 487 -22.24 27.03 -4.69
N GLN A 488 -21.33 26.61 -5.53
CA GLN A 488 -21.19 25.21 -5.92
C GLN A 488 -20.53 24.43 -4.79
N ASN A 489 -21.11 23.28 -4.46
CA ASN A 489 -20.66 22.33 -3.46
C ASN A 489 -20.33 21.00 -4.15
N ASN A 490 -19.19 20.42 -3.78
CA ASN A 490 -18.81 19.05 -4.13
C ASN A 490 -18.74 18.24 -2.83
N PHE A 491 -19.75 17.42 -2.62
CA PHE A 491 -19.99 16.69 -1.38
C PHE A 491 -19.66 15.22 -1.52
N ALA A 492 -19.04 14.64 -0.52
CA ALA A 492 -18.92 13.20 -0.30
C ALA A 492 -19.24 12.88 1.15
N GLY A 493 -20.10 11.90 1.38
CA GLY A 493 -20.44 11.48 2.74
C GLY A 493 -20.88 10.03 2.77
N GLY A 494 -20.54 9.33 3.84
CA GLY A 494 -20.78 7.91 3.91
C GLY A 494 -20.75 7.32 5.31
N VAL A 495 -21.07 6.05 5.34
CA VAL A 495 -20.97 5.17 6.50
C VAL A 495 -20.14 3.97 6.13
N GLU A 496 -19.23 3.60 7.01
CA GLU A 496 -18.45 2.37 6.86
C GLU A 496 -18.39 1.61 8.17
N GLY A 497 -18.22 0.32 8.08
CA GLY A 497 -18.07 -0.47 9.29
C GLY A 497 -17.81 -1.93 9.00
N GLY A 498 -17.38 -2.63 10.03
CA GLY A 498 -17.08 -4.04 9.90
C GLY A 498 -16.55 -4.65 11.18
N GLN A 499 -16.06 -5.87 11.01
CA GLN A 499 -15.45 -6.65 12.07
C GLN A 499 -14.10 -7.20 11.59
N GLU A 500 -13.11 -7.08 12.43
CA GLU A 500 -11.76 -7.63 12.24
C GLU A 500 -11.44 -8.63 13.34
N VAL A 501 -10.67 -9.67 13.00
CA VAL A 501 -10.19 -10.67 13.95
C VAL A 501 -8.71 -10.94 13.73
N SER A 502 -7.96 -11.21 14.82
CA SER A 502 -6.57 -11.64 14.75
C SER A 502 -6.27 -12.61 15.88
N ASN A 503 -5.67 -13.76 15.52
CA ASN A 503 -5.42 -14.87 16.43
C ASN A 503 -3.97 -15.36 16.35
N PRO A 504 -2.95 -14.54 16.71
CA PRO A 504 -1.56 -14.99 16.69
C PRO A 504 -1.24 -15.96 17.83
N ILE A 505 -0.49 -17.00 17.48
CA ILE A 505 0.12 -17.96 18.39
C ILE A 505 1.63 -17.87 18.22
N ARG A 506 2.35 -17.56 19.29
CA ARG A 506 3.80 -17.47 19.32
C ARG A 506 4.44 -18.63 20.02
N SER A 507 5.59 -19.08 19.48
CA SER A 507 6.43 -20.10 20.10
C SER A 507 7.87 -19.60 20.19
N SER A 508 8.58 -20.05 21.22
CA SER A 508 9.99 -19.75 21.48
C SER A 508 10.80 -21.04 21.61
N TYR A 509 12.06 -20.92 21.31
CA TYR A 509 13.09 -21.95 21.53
C TYR A 509 14.07 -21.55 22.65
N THR A 510 13.82 -20.44 23.33
CA THR A 510 14.61 -19.98 24.49
C THR A 510 13.97 -20.47 25.78
N ILE A 511 14.67 -21.33 26.52
CA ILE A 511 14.20 -21.96 27.73
C ILE A 511 15.08 -21.50 28.89
N GLY A 512 14.49 -20.88 29.94
CA GLY A 512 15.21 -20.38 31.12
C GLY A 512 16.29 -19.38 30.77
N GLY A 513 16.09 -18.58 29.73
CA GLY A 513 17.06 -17.60 29.26
C GLY A 513 18.17 -18.19 28.38
N ILE A 514 18.14 -19.49 28.06
CA ILE A 514 19.11 -20.17 27.20
C ILE A 514 18.45 -20.51 25.89
N ASN A 515 19.05 -20.04 24.77
CA ASN A 515 18.63 -20.45 23.45
C ASN A 515 19.03 -21.90 23.19
N THR A 516 18.07 -22.77 22.86
CA THR A 516 18.30 -24.19 22.57
C THR A 516 18.71 -24.46 21.13
N VAL A 517 18.68 -23.43 20.28
CA VAL A 517 19.09 -23.50 18.87
C VAL A 517 20.60 -23.31 18.78
N PRO A 518 21.35 -24.07 17.96
CA PRO A 518 22.80 -23.94 17.87
C PRO A 518 23.24 -22.56 17.39
N SER A 519 24.14 -21.92 18.11
CA SER A 519 24.84 -20.72 17.67
C SER A 519 25.77 -21.02 16.48
N THR A 520 26.22 -19.97 15.77
CA THR A 520 27.12 -20.15 14.63
C THR A 520 28.24 -19.10 14.63
N SER A 521 29.30 -19.33 13.84
CA SER A 521 30.37 -18.35 13.68
C SER A 521 29.90 -17.06 13.01
N LEU A 522 30.40 -15.91 13.45
CA LEU A 522 30.13 -14.63 12.79
C LEU A 522 30.71 -14.58 11.36
N LEU A 523 31.94 -15.08 11.18
CA LEU A 523 32.62 -15.02 9.88
C LEU A 523 32.23 -16.16 8.94
N HIS A 524 31.94 -17.33 9.49
CA HIS A 524 31.67 -18.54 8.74
C HIS A 524 30.39 -19.23 9.28
N PRO A 525 29.19 -18.63 9.09
CA PRO A 525 27.95 -19.25 9.55
C PRO A 525 27.70 -20.57 8.81
N ASN A 526 27.31 -21.60 9.55
CA ASN A 526 26.97 -22.87 8.96
C ASN A 526 25.47 -22.94 8.68
N ALA A 527 25.08 -22.77 7.43
CA ALA A 527 23.69 -22.84 7.00
C ALA A 527 23.15 -24.27 6.94
N ALA A 528 24.04 -25.29 6.93
CA ALA A 528 23.66 -26.71 6.97
C ALA A 528 23.35 -27.23 8.38
N ASP A 529 23.52 -26.41 9.42
CA ASP A 529 23.09 -26.77 10.75
C ASP A 529 21.57 -26.97 10.77
N SER A 530 21.14 -27.87 11.65
CA SER A 530 19.74 -28.08 11.94
C SER A 530 19.54 -28.14 13.46
N PHE A 531 18.33 -27.92 13.91
CA PHE A 531 17.98 -28.08 15.31
C PHE A 531 16.73 -28.95 15.44
N GLY A 532 16.73 -29.77 16.49
CA GLY A 532 15.62 -30.62 16.83
C GLY A 532 14.64 -29.98 17.80
N GLY A 533 13.51 -30.60 17.96
CA GLY A 533 12.49 -30.16 18.90
C GLY A 533 11.48 -29.18 18.30
N THR A 534 10.43 -28.95 19.03
CA THR A 534 9.40 -27.96 18.70
C THR A 534 9.52 -26.80 19.68
N GLY A 535 9.34 -25.58 19.18
CA GLY A 535 9.19 -24.43 20.06
C GLY A 535 8.01 -24.62 21.01
N TYR A 536 8.13 -24.18 22.24
CA TYR A 536 7.01 -24.16 23.16
C TYR A 536 6.17 -22.89 22.97
N VAL A 537 4.86 -23.01 23.07
CA VAL A 537 3.94 -21.89 22.92
C VAL A 537 4.10 -20.93 24.11
N THR A 538 4.54 -19.72 23.82
CA THR A 538 4.71 -18.66 24.83
C THR A 538 3.46 -17.80 24.99
N THR A 539 2.74 -17.58 23.89
CA THR A 539 1.61 -16.65 23.90
C THR A 539 0.56 -17.09 22.87
N VAL A 540 -0.70 -17.06 23.29
CA VAL A 540 -1.88 -17.15 22.42
C VAL A 540 -2.66 -15.87 22.59
N VAL A 541 -2.99 -15.21 21.51
CA VAL A 541 -3.77 -13.96 21.52
C VAL A 541 -5.04 -14.17 20.72
N HIS A 542 -6.13 -13.59 21.20
CA HIS A 542 -7.38 -13.46 20.47
C HIS A 542 -7.83 -12.00 20.54
N THR A 543 -7.90 -11.35 19.39
CA THR A 543 -8.40 -9.98 19.24
C THR A 543 -9.59 -9.98 18.31
N LYS A 544 -10.65 -9.31 18.69
CA LYS A 544 -11.83 -9.08 17.87
C LYS A 544 -12.23 -7.62 17.99
N SER A 545 -12.28 -6.94 16.87
CA SER A 545 -12.65 -5.53 16.80
C SER A 545 -13.89 -5.33 15.94
N LYS A 546 -14.75 -4.43 16.34
CA LYS A 546 -15.89 -3.93 15.55
C LYS A 546 -15.71 -2.43 15.38
N SER A 547 -15.91 -1.93 14.20
CA SER A 547 -15.77 -0.52 13.89
C SER A 547 -16.99 -0.02 13.11
N VAL A 548 -17.44 1.19 13.43
CA VAL A 548 -18.43 1.94 12.64
C VAL A 548 -17.95 3.38 12.57
N GLY A 549 -17.88 3.93 11.36
CA GLY A 549 -17.53 5.31 11.09
C GLY A 549 -18.57 5.99 10.21
N THR A 550 -18.87 7.25 10.51
CA THR A 550 -19.71 8.11 9.66
C THR A 550 -18.93 9.37 9.34
N TYR A 551 -18.91 9.77 8.10
CA TYR A 551 -18.15 10.94 7.67
C TYR A 551 -18.84 11.74 6.59
N PHE A 552 -18.47 13.01 6.48
CA PHE A 552 -18.77 13.86 5.34
C PHE A 552 -17.63 14.85 5.09
N VAL A 553 -17.45 15.18 3.82
CA VAL A 553 -16.53 16.21 3.33
C VAL A 553 -17.30 17.04 2.33
N ASP A 554 -17.18 18.36 2.40
CA ASP A 554 -17.77 19.26 1.41
C ASP A 554 -16.72 20.30 0.97
N THR A 555 -16.65 20.54 -0.33
CA THR A 555 -15.79 21.55 -0.93
C THR A 555 -16.64 22.62 -1.58
N LEU A 556 -16.52 23.84 -1.08
CA LEU A 556 -17.21 25.05 -1.51
C LEU A 556 -16.37 25.80 -2.56
N HIS A 557 -16.88 25.97 -3.77
CA HIS A 557 -16.24 26.78 -4.80
C HIS A 557 -16.64 28.24 -4.65
N LEU A 558 -15.75 29.06 -4.09
CA LEU A 558 -15.94 30.48 -3.82
C LEU A 558 -15.47 31.34 -5.02
N GLY A 559 -16.22 31.25 -6.10
CA GLY A 559 -15.85 31.85 -7.38
C GLY A 559 -14.87 31.00 -8.17
N LYS A 560 -13.95 31.64 -8.91
CA LYS A 560 -12.96 30.95 -9.75
C LYS A 560 -11.59 30.79 -9.09
N LEU A 561 -11.35 31.54 -8.02
CA LEU A 561 -10.02 31.69 -7.42
C LEU A 561 -9.87 30.95 -6.09
N PHE A 562 -10.98 30.63 -5.40
CA PHE A 562 -10.90 30.10 -4.05
C PHE A 562 -11.80 28.91 -3.87
N GLU A 563 -11.32 27.94 -3.10
CA GLU A 563 -12.09 26.83 -2.61
C GLU A 563 -11.84 26.68 -1.10
N ALA A 564 -12.90 26.28 -0.38
CA ALA A 564 -12.81 25.95 1.04
C ALA A 564 -13.37 24.55 1.25
N SER A 565 -12.59 23.66 1.82
CA SER A 565 -13.02 22.29 2.11
C SER A 565 -13.08 22.06 3.61
N GLY A 566 -14.13 21.38 4.06
CA GLY A 566 -14.29 20.99 5.45
C GLY A 566 -14.83 19.57 5.54
N GLY A 567 -14.38 18.83 6.54
CA GLY A 567 -14.83 17.47 6.79
C GLY A 567 -14.83 17.11 8.26
N VAL A 568 -15.74 16.25 8.63
CA VAL A 568 -15.78 15.62 9.95
C VAL A 568 -16.12 14.16 9.82
N ARG A 569 -15.54 13.37 10.70
CA ARG A 569 -15.84 11.95 10.85
C ARG A 569 -15.96 11.62 12.33
N TYR A 570 -16.85 10.69 12.63
CA TYR A 570 -17.00 10.12 13.96
C TYR A 570 -16.87 8.62 13.88
N ASP A 571 -15.93 8.06 14.61
CA ASP A 571 -15.65 6.63 14.69
C ASP A 571 -16.00 6.08 16.07
N ARG A 572 -16.59 4.88 16.06
CA ARG A 572 -16.69 4.01 17.22
C ARG A 572 -15.95 2.71 16.94
N PHE A 573 -15.00 2.37 17.80
CA PHE A 573 -14.16 1.19 17.72
C PHE A 573 -14.23 0.39 19.01
N ASP A 574 -14.89 -0.76 18.97
CA ASP A 574 -15.05 -1.66 20.10
C ASP A 574 -14.12 -2.87 19.91
N THR A 575 -13.21 -3.09 20.83
CA THR A 575 -12.25 -4.19 20.77
C THR A 575 -12.30 -5.05 22.01
N THR A 576 -12.27 -6.34 21.82
CA THR A 576 -12.06 -7.33 22.86
C THR A 576 -10.71 -8.02 22.64
N PHE A 577 -9.93 -8.13 23.71
CA PHE A 577 -8.60 -8.68 23.70
C PHE A 577 -8.44 -9.74 24.80
N ASN A 578 -7.79 -10.84 24.46
CA ASN A 578 -7.44 -11.91 25.38
C ASN A 578 -6.05 -12.44 25.05
N SER A 579 -5.21 -12.64 26.06
CA SER A 579 -3.87 -13.20 25.88
C SER A 579 -3.54 -14.15 27.02
N TYR A 580 -2.93 -15.31 26.71
CA TYR A 580 -2.54 -16.29 27.72
C TYR A 580 -1.38 -17.17 27.26
N GLN A 581 -0.70 -17.79 28.19
CA GLN A 581 0.31 -18.82 27.99
C GLN A 581 -0.27 -20.20 28.30
N PRO A 582 -0.60 -21.02 27.28
CA PRO A 582 -1.36 -22.27 27.48
C PRO A 582 -0.54 -23.41 28.12
N VAL A 583 0.78 -23.32 28.06
CA VAL A 583 1.72 -24.33 28.52
C VAL A 583 2.70 -23.73 29.51
N ALA A 584 2.97 -24.42 30.62
CA ALA A 584 4.02 -23.99 31.53
C ALA A 584 5.39 -23.98 30.81
N PRO A 585 6.25 -22.98 31.04
CA PRO A 585 7.60 -23.00 30.49
C PRO A 585 8.32 -24.29 30.91
N PRO A 586 9.13 -24.91 30.04
CA PRO A 586 9.86 -26.15 30.34
C PRO A 586 10.76 -26.09 31.58
N THR A 587 11.06 -24.89 32.07
CA THR A 587 11.89 -24.64 33.28
C THR A 587 11.11 -24.57 34.59
N GLY A 588 9.81 -24.91 34.59
CA GLY A 588 9.04 -25.01 35.83
C GLY A 588 8.27 -23.74 36.22
N GLY A 589 7.93 -22.89 35.25
CA GLY A 589 6.97 -21.81 35.47
C GLY A 589 5.52 -22.30 35.51
N THR A 590 4.59 -21.42 35.88
CA THR A 590 3.15 -21.71 35.81
C THR A 590 2.58 -21.33 34.45
N LYS A 591 1.71 -22.20 33.89
CA LYS A 591 0.84 -21.80 32.79
C LYS A 591 -0.08 -20.66 33.27
N SER A 592 -0.34 -19.67 32.45
CA SER A 592 -1.39 -18.70 32.73
C SER A 592 -2.73 -19.19 32.15
N SER A 593 -3.79 -19.01 32.90
CA SER A 593 -5.14 -19.07 32.36
C SER A 593 -5.37 -17.88 31.44
N PRO A 594 -6.36 -17.93 30.52
CA PRO A 594 -6.78 -16.74 29.80
C PRO A 594 -7.02 -15.60 30.78
N VAL A 595 -6.35 -14.49 30.57
CA VAL A 595 -6.65 -13.25 31.32
C VAL A 595 -8.11 -12.93 31.07
N PRO A 596 -8.88 -12.42 32.05
CA PRO A 596 -10.22 -11.90 31.79
C PRO A 596 -10.19 -11.01 30.53
N GLN A 597 -11.17 -11.20 29.66
CA GLN A 597 -11.26 -10.44 28.42
C GLN A 597 -11.20 -8.95 28.74
N THR A 598 -10.24 -8.26 28.12
CA THR A 598 -10.13 -6.79 28.22
C THR A 598 -10.93 -6.19 27.08
N GLU A 599 -11.78 -5.23 27.39
CA GLU A 599 -12.57 -4.47 26.43
C GLU A 599 -12.07 -3.04 26.36
N GLN A 600 -12.01 -2.50 25.15
CA GLN A 600 -11.79 -1.08 24.92
C GLN A 600 -12.81 -0.56 23.93
N ILE A 601 -13.47 0.53 24.32
CA ILE A 601 -14.36 1.29 23.45
C ILE A 601 -13.70 2.65 23.22
N VAL A 602 -13.39 2.95 21.97
CA VAL A 602 -12.88 4.24 21.54
C VAL A 602 -13.97 4.94 20.73
N GLN A 603 -14.24 6.18 21.06
CA GLN A 603 -15.17 7.04 20.34
C GLN A 603 -14.43 8.35 20.08
N GLN A 604 -14.13 8.60 18.80
CA GLN A 604 -13.24 9.69 18.43
C GLN A 604 -13.75 10.45 17.22
N PRO A 605 -13.96 11.77 17.32
CA PRO A 605 -14.14 12.61 16.15
C PRO A 605 -12.79 12.95 15.50
N THR A 606 -12.76 13.05 14.18
CA THR A 606 -11.66 13.59 13.40
C THR A 606 -12.15 14.72 12.50
N TYR A 607 -11.26 15.67 12.25
CA TYR A 607 -11.60 16.90 11.55
C TYR A 607 -10.59 17.17 10.42
N ARG A 608 -11.10 17.85 9.39
CA ARG A 608 -10.28 18.42 8.32
C ARG A 608 -10.81 19.79 7.94
N ALA A 609 -9.92 20.73 7.71
CA ALA A 609 -10.24 22.04 7.17
C ALA A 609 -9.15 22.48 6.20
N ALA A 610 -9.51 22.84 4.99
CA ALA A 610 -8.56 23.24 3.98
C ALA A 610 -9.04 24.46 3.19
N PHE A 611 -8.09 25.19 2.64
CA PHE A 611 -8.34 26.34 1.79
C PHE A 611 -7.41 26.27 0.59
N VAL A 612 -7.98 26.47 -0.61
CA VAL A 612 -7.24 26.44 -1.87
C VAL A 612 -7.39 27.79 -2.57
N PHE A 613 -6.26 28.36 -2.96
CA PHE A 613 -6.18 29.52 -3.83
C PHE A 613 -5.68 29.10 -5.20
N LYS A 614 -6.43 29.42 -6.24
CA LYS A 614 -6.19 29.05 -7.64
C LYS A 614 -5.80 30.29 -8.45
N PRO A 615 -4.53 30.74 -8.41
CA PRO A 615 -4.09 31.93 -9.14
C PRO A 615 -4.22 31.77 -10.67
N THR A 616 -4.19 30.52 -11.15
CA THR A 616 -4.38 30.16 -12.56
C THR A 616 -5.20 28.87 -12.66
N GLN A 617 -5.64 28.51 -13.87
CA GLN A 617 -6.34 27.24 -14.12
C GLN A 617 -5.41 26.01 -13.99
N HIS A 618 -4.10 26.21 -14.00
CA HIS A 618 -3.08 25.16 -13.95
C HIS A 618 -2.29 25.15 -12.64
N GLY A 619 -2.69 25.95 -11.66
CA GLY A 619 -1.93 26.02 -10.40
C GLY A 619 -2.80 26.31 -9.19
N SER A 620 -2.50 25.65 -8.08
CA SER A 620 -3.13 25.82 -6.79
C SER A 620 -2.09 26.02 -5.69
N VAL A 621 -2.45 26.80 -4.68
CA VAL A 621 -1.75 26.93 -3.41
C VAL A 621 -2.74 26.60 -2.32
N TYR A 622 -2.38 25.77 -1.38
CA TYR A 622 -3.32 25.33 -0.37
C TYR A 622 -2.74 25.37 1.05
N PHE A 623 -3.65 25.42 1.99
CA PHE A 623 -3.43 25.15 3.41
C PHE A 623 -4.36 24.00 3.80
N ASP A 624 -3.85 23.02 4.55
CA ASP A 624 -4.61 21.90 5.08
C ASP A 624 -4.32 21.70 6.56
N TYR A 625 -5.35 21.48 7.34
CA TYR A 625 -5.31 21.03 8.71
C TYR A 625 -6.12 19.76 8.83
N GLY A 626 -5.54 18.71 9.41
CA GLY A 626 -6.22 17.44 9.61
C GLY A 626 -5.81 16.75 10.89
N THR A 627 -6.73 15.95 11.43
CA THR A 627 -6.51 15.11 12.60
C THR A 627 -6.71 13.65 12.27
N SER A 628 -6.07 12.76 13.04
CA SER A 628 -6.31 11.31 13.01
C SER A 628 -6.05 10.71 14.40
N PHE A 629 -6.41 9.45 14.58
CA PHE A 629 -6.15 8.74 15.82
C PHE A 629 -5.82 7.27 15.58
N ASN A 630 -5.05 6.66 16.51
CA ASN A 630 -4.76 5.22 16.47
C ASN A 630 -5.21 4.56 17.77
N PRO A 631 -6.23 3.68 17.74
CA PRO A 631 -6.63 2.89 18.89
C PRO A 631 -5.49 1.98 19.35
N SER A 632 -5.37 1.77 20.66
CA SER A 632 -4.29 0.91 21.19
C SER A 632 -4.35 -0.54 20.73
N ALA A 633 -5.54 -1.02 20.44
CA ALA A 633 -5.78 -2.38 19.93
C ALA A 633 -5.71 -2.49 18.41
N GLU A 634 -5.37 -1.41 17.69
CA GLU A 634 -5.23 -1.44 16.23
C GLU A 634 -4.07 -2.33 15.78
N SER A 635 -2.98 -2.37 16.55
CA SER A 635 -1.96 -3.38 16.31
C SER A 635 -2.51 -4.73 16.77
N LEU A 636 -3.22 -5.43 15.91
CA LEU A 636 -3.75 -6.79 16.13
C LEU A 636 -2.67 -7.82 16.52
N SER A 637 -1.41 -7.39 16.57
CA SER A 637 -0.23 -8.13 17.01
C SER A 637 0.20 -7.83 18.44
N LEU A 638 -0.65 -7.22 19.27
CA LEU A 638 -0.36 -7.05 20.69
C LEU A 638 -0.06 -8.41 21.31
N THR A 639 1.13 -8.56 21.88
CA THR A 639 1.60 -9.85 22.38
C THR A 639 1.29 -10.08 23.84
N THR A 640 1.15 -9.02 24.60
CA THR A 640 0.74 -9.05 26.00
C THR A 640 0.15 -7.70 26.36
N VAL A 641 -0.95 -7.71 27.10
CA VAL A 641 -1.52 -6.50 27.67
C VAL A 641 -1.58 -6.67 29.18
N THR A 642 -0.97 -5.75 29.86
CA THR A 642 -1.22 -5.52 31.27
C THR A 642 -2.56 -4.84 31.47
N ALA A 643 -3.23 -5.17 32.51
CA ALA A 643 -4.49 -4.72 33.13
C ALA A 643 -5.37 -3.62 32.47
N ALA A 644 -4.90 -2.75 31.60
CA ALA A 644 -5.70 -1.75 30.88
C ALA A 644 -5.09 -1.43 29.51
N LEU A 645 -5.93 -1.37 28.46
CA LEU A 645 -5.55 -0.85 27.17
C LEU A 645 -5.37 0.67 27.27
N PRO A 646 -4.24 1.22 26.80
CA PRO A 646 -4.00 2.66 26.88
C PRO A 646 -4.96 3.45 25.97
N SER A 647 -5.09 4.75 26.23
CA SER A 647 -5.85 5.68 25.38
C SER A 647 -5.35 5.67 23.92
N PRO A 648 -6.12 6.13 22.96
CA PRO A 648 -5.65 6.28 21.59
C PRO A 648 -4.45 7.22 21.49
N GLU A 649 -3.57 6.97 20.51
CA GLU A 649 -2.66 8.00 20.01
C GLU A 649 -3.49 9.00 19.21
N GLU A 650 -3.19 10.30 19.35
CA GLU A 650 -3.83 11.39 18.63
C GLU A 650 -2.81 12.09 17.75
N ASN A 651 -3.22 12.48 16.56
CA ASN A 651 -2.33 13.10 15.61
C ASN A 651 -2.97 14.35 15.01
N GLU A 652 -2.15 15.38 14.80
CA GLU A 652 -2.53 16.56 14.06
C GLU A 652 -1.45 16.96 13.05
N THR A 653 -1.89 17.50 11.91
CA THR A 653 -0.98 18.00 10.89
C THR A 653 -1.45 19.35 10.37
N TYR A 654 -0.47 20.18 10.10
CA TYR A 654 -0.56 21.42 9.32
C TYR A 654 0.28 21.25 8.07
N GLU A 655 -0.32 21.53 6.90
CA GLU A 655 0.38 21.47 5.62
C GLU A 655 0.09 22.75 4.81
N VAL A 656 1.13 23.28 4.17
CA VAL A 656 1.05 24.34 3.18
C VAL A 656 1.75 23.85 1.94
N GLY A 657 1.05 23.83 0.82
CA GLY A 657 1.62 23.33 -0.42
C GLY A 657 1.18 24.11 -1.65
N ALA A 658 1.82 23.80 -2.74
CA ALA A 658 1.50 24.33 -4.06
C ALA A 658 1.62 23.21 -5.10
N LYS A 659 0.72 23.24 -6.08
CA LYS A 659 0.70 22.32 -7.22
C LYS A 659 0.63 23.13 -8.50
N TYR A 660 1.33 22.67 -9.52
CA TYR A 660 1.26 23.31 -10.83
C TYR A 660 1.38 22.28 -11.95
N SER A 661 0.46 22.36 -12.90
CA SER A 661 0.44 21.53 -14.09
C SER A 661 1.04 22.28 -15.27
N PHE A 662 2.10 21.72 -15.85
CA PHE A 662 2.82 22.27 -17.00
C PHE A 662 2.50 21.48 -18.27
N LEU A 663 2.89 22.03 -19.42
CA LEU A 663 2.89 21.34 -20.72
C LEU A 663 1.50 20.81 -21.14
N HIS A 664 0.43 21.59 -20.89
CA HIS A 664 -0.96 21.18 -21.13
C HIS A 664 -1.32 19.92 -20.35
N ASP A 665 -1.12 19.99 -19.04
CA ASP A 665 -1.44 18.96 -18.04
C ASP A 665 -0.68 17.61 -18.21
N LYS A 666 0.49 17.67 -18.88
CA LYS A 666 1.35 16.48 -19.05
C LYS A 666 2.43 16.34 -17.99
N LEU A 667 2.71 17.38 -17.21
CA LEU A 667 3.74 17.39 -16.17
C LEU A 667 3.19 18.07 -14.92
N MET A 668 3.03 17.31 -13.86
CA MET A 668 2.66 17.82 -12.53
C MET A 668 3.91 18.08 -11.70
N VAL A 669 3.96 19.21 -11.05
CA VAL A 669 4.94 19.55 -10.01
C VAL A 669 4.17 19.93 -8.77
N ASP A 670 4.46 19.30 -7.67
CA ASP A 670 3.92 19.63 -6.36
C ASP A 670 5.03 19.81 -5.33
N GLY A 671 4.75 20.61 -4.32
CA GLY A 671 5.63 20.78 -3.18
C GLY A 671 4.86 21.22 -1.95
N ALA A 672 5.25 20.73 -0.79
CA ALA A 672 4.61 21.05 0.47
C ALA A 672 5.62 21.17 1.62
N TRP A 673 5.29 22.04 2.55
CA TRP A 673 5.85 22.04 3.91
C TRP A 673 4.79 21.55 4.88
N PHE A 674 5.20 20.73 5.85
CA PHE A 674 4.29 20.14 6.81
C PHE A 674 4.89 20.03 8.21
N ARG A 675 4.01 19.92 9.19
CA ARG A 675 4.32 19.58 10.59
C ARG A 675 3.24 18.64 11.11
N THR A 676 3.65 17.44 11.51
CA THR A 676 2.79 16.43 12.13
C THR A 676 3.24 16.18 13.55
N GLU A 677 2.34 16.28 14.51
CA GLU A 677 2.54 15.91 15.91
C GLU A 677 1.74 14.67 16.25
N LYS A 678 2.32 13.82 17.06
CA LYS A 678 1.69 12.63 17.61
C LYS A 678 1.75 12.71 19.13
N ASP A 679 0.60 12.78 19.75
CA ASP A 679 0.43 12.72 21.19
C ASP A 679 0.10 11.30 21.64
N ASN A 680 0.36 11.02 22.93
CA ASN A 680 0.17 9.68 23.51
C ASN A 680 0.90 8.57 22.73
N ALA A 681 2.06 8.88 22.15
CA ALA A 681 2.84 7.89 21.40
C ALA A 681 3.17 6.68 22.27
N ARG A 682 2.99 5.50 21.68
CA ARG A 682 3.26 4.23 22.37
C ARG A 682 4.75 3.98 22.46
N GLU A 683 5.20 3.67 23.65
CA GLU A 683 6.57 3.28 23.95
C GLU A 683 6.61 1.91 24.60
N THR A 684 7.59 1.09 24.25
CA THR A 684 7.80 -0.18 24.91
C THR A 684 8.46 0.05 26.28
N ASP A 685 7.89 -0.55 27.33
CA ASP A 685 8.48 -0.48 28.67
C ASP A 685 9.88 -1.12 28.67
N PRO A 686 10.95 -0.38 29.06
CA PRO A 686 12.30 -0.90 29.04
C PRO A 686 12.55 -2.04 30.04
N THR A 687 11.73 -2.11 31.09
CA THR A 687 11.83 -3.15 32.12
C THR A 687 11.06 -4.42 31.73
N ASN A 688 10.11 -4.29 30.83
CA ASN A 688 9.31 -5.39 30.30
C ASN A 688 8.90 -5.11 28.86
N SER A 689 9.64 -5.65 27.91
CA SER A 689 9.39 -5.45 26.48
C SER A 689 8.01 -5.93 25.97
N ASN A 690 7.28 -6.60 26.82
CA ASN A 690 5.90 -7.01 26.54
C ASN A 690 4.88 -5.92 26.93
N ASN A 691 5.28 -4.90 27.67
CA ASN A 691 4.41 -3.80 28.05
C ASN A 691 4.57 -2.62 27.10
N ILE A 692 3.44 -2.13 26.62
CA ILE A 692 3.35 -0.88 25.89
C ILE A 692 2.72 0.15 26.83
N VAL A 693 3.35 1.30 26.95
CA VAL A 693 2.88 2.42 27.76
C VAL A 693 2.66 3.64 26.87
N LEU A 694 1.68 4.46 27.19
CA LEU A 694 1.55 5.79 26.62
C LEU A 694 2.51 6.72 27.35
N ALA A 695 3.54 7.13 26.68
CA ALA A 695 4.59 7.81 27.38
C ALA A 695 5.26 8.93 26.58
N GLY A 696 4.86 9.17 25.33
CA GLY A 696 5.62 10.03 24.47
C GLY A 696 4.80 11.00 23.62
N ASN A 697 5.42 12.13 23.26
CA ASN A 697 4.98 12.98 22.17
C ASN A 697 6.09 13.04 21.13
N GLN A 698 5.72 13.01 19.89
CA GLN A 698 6.63 12.95 18.75
C GLN A 698 6.25 14.00 17.72
N VAL A 699 7.24 14.53 17.00
CA VAL A 699 7.03 15.47 15.91
C VAL A 699 7.85 15.08 14.70
N VAL A 700 7.25 15.26 13.53
CA VAL A 700 7.98 15.28 12.25
C VAL A 700 7.56 16.53 11.49
N LYS A 701 8.53 17.34 11.12
CA LYS A 701 8.34 18.50 10.25
C LYS A 701 9.26 18.36 9.05
N GLY A 702 8.83 18.87 7.92
CA GLY A 702 9.61 18.70 6.72
C GLY A 702 9.09 19.47 5.53
N ALA A 703 9.80 19.29 4.44
CA ALA A 703 9.39 19.76 3.12
C ALA A 703 9.62 18.66 2.10
N GLN A 704 8.73 18.59 1.13
CA GLN A 704 8.86 17.65 0.03
C GLN A 704 8.45 18.25 -1.28
N MET A 705 8.92 17.63 -2.36
CA MET A 705 8.59 18.02 -3.73
C MET A 705 8.50 16.75 -4.57
N SER A 706 7.53 16.69 -5.49
CA SER A 706 7.48 15.68 -6.53
C SER A 706 7.30 16.30 -7.91
N VAL A 707 7.77 15.58 -8.93
CA VAL A 707 7.60 15.89 -10.34
C VAL A 707 7.23 14.62 -11.05
N VAL A 708 6.07 14.55 -11.67
CA VAL A 708 5.59 13.37 -12.39
C VAL A 708 5.03 13.79 -13.74
N GLY A 709 5.38 13.07 -14.79
CA GLY A 709 4.75 13.29 -16.09
C GLY A 709 5.64 13.11 -17.29
N LYS A 710 5.23 13.79 -18.39
CA LYS A 710 5.82 13.65 -19.71
C LYS A 710 6.41 14.97 -20.18
N LEU A 711 7.69 14.93 -20.49
CA LEU A 711 8.42 16.02 -21.14
C LEU A 711 8.35 15.88 -22.67
N PRO A 712 8.61 16.97 -23.42
CA PRO A 712 8.73 16.89 -24.86
C PRO A 712 9.74 15.83 -25.33
N GLN A 713 9.64 15.41 -26.59
CA GLN A 713 10.53 14.46 -27.25
C GLN A 713 10.48 13.02 -26.66
N GLY A 714 9.37 12.63 -25.98
CA GLY A 714 9.16 11.26 -25.52
C GLY A 714 9.99 10.87 -24.28
N THR A 715 10.16 11.83 -23.39
CA THR A 715 10.78 11.62 -22.07
C THR A 715 9.69 11.56 -21.02
N ASP A 716 9.64 10.49 -20.24
CA ASP A 716 8.79 10.36 -19.06
C ASP A 716 9.65 10.51 -17.80
N VAL A 717 9.12 11.17 -16.77
CA VAL A 717 9.85 11.48 -15.55
C VAL A 717 9.00 11.26 -14.30
N ILE A 718 9.59 10.65 -13.29
CA ILE A 718 9.16 10.72 -11.90
C ILE A 718 10.36 11.10 -11.04
N LEU A 719 10.21 12.09 -10.18
CA LEU A 719 11.24 12.58 -9.28
C LEU A 719 10.60 12.97 -7.96
N GLY A 720 11.23 12.59 -6.86
CA GLY A 720 10.78 12.94 -5.53
C GLY A 720 11.94 13.31 -4.62
N TYR A 721 11.75 14.32 -3.79
CA TYR A 721 12.66 14.72 -2.72
C TYR A 721 11.87 15.01 -1.46
N ALA A 722 12.33 14.50 -0.31
CA ALA A 722 11.82 14.92 0.98
C ALA A 722 12.96 15.19 1.97
N TYR A 723 12.78 16.24 2.75
CA TYR A 723 13.56 16.57 3.94
C TYR A 723 12.68 16.38 5.16
N LEU A 724 13.12 15.56 6.12
CA LEU A 724 12.39 15.22 7.34
C LEU A 724 13.22 15.55 8.56
N ASP A 725 12.68 16.35 9.47
CA ASP A 725 13.26 16.63 10.76
C ASP A 725 12.32 16.09 11.85
N SER A 726 12.73 14.98 12.46
CA SER A 726 11.92 14.25 13.43
C SER A 726 12.54 14.34 14.82
N ALA A 727 11.70 14.40 15.84
CA ALA A 727 12.16 14.41 17.23
C ALA A 727 11.13 13.78 18.18
N VAL A 728 11.63 13.15 19.23
CA VAL A 728 10.86 12.86 20.44
C VAL A 728 10.76 14.15 21.26
N LEU A 729 9.55 14.68 21.45
CA LEU A 729 9.31 15.91 22.20
C LEU A 729 9.23 15.64 23.71
N TYR A 730 8.62 14.53 24.06
CA TYR A 730 8.45 14.08 25.42
C TYR A 730 8.48 12.56 25.48
N SER A 731 9.08 12.00 26.53
CA SER A 731 9.01 10.59 26.87
C SER A 731 9.08 10.44 28.39
N LYS A 732 8.05 9.81 28.96
CA LYS A 732 8.01 9.50 30.39
C LYS A 732 8.90 8.31 30.74
N VAL A 733 9.00 7.34 29.82
CA VAL A 733 9.72 6.07 30.03
C VAL A 733 11.19 6.23 29.69
N PHE A 734 11.50 6.98 28.63
CA PHE A 734 12.84 7.21 28.13
C PHE A 734 13.19 8.72 28.06
N PRO A 735 13.32 9.43 29.19
CA PRO A 735 13.59 10.87 29.14
C PRO A 735 14.89 11.22 28.40
N THR A 736 15.82 10.26 28.31
CA THR A 736 17.08 10.41 27.56
C THR A 736 16.90 10.38 26.05
N SER A 737 15.73 10.01 25.54
CA SER A 737 15.39 10.02 24.10
C SER A 737 14.87 11.40 23.64
N ILE A 738 14.55 12.31 24.55
CA ILE A 738 14.02 13.64 24.20
C ILE A 738 15.02 14.40 23.34
N GLY A 739 14.54 14.93 22.20
CA GLY A 739 15.33 15.63 21.21
C GLY A 739 16.00 14.71 20.15
N PHE A 740 15.94 13.39 20.31
CA PHE A 740 16.51 12.46 19.32
C PHE A 740 15.52 12.15 18.18
N PRO A 741 16.07 11.80 16.99
CA PRO A 741 15.24 11.46 15.84
C PRO A 741 14.46 10.16 16.04
N LEU A 742 13.32 10.05 15.36
CA LEU A 742 12.56 8.83 15.33
C LEU A 742 13.31 7.71 14.58
N ALA A 743 13.00 6.46 14.95
CA ALA A 743 13.61 5.28 14.33
C ALA A 743 13.26 5.20 12.85
N ASN A 744 14.25 4.79 12.05
CA ASN A 744 14.11 4.58 10.62
C ASN A 744 13.68 5.82 9.82
N VAL A 745 13.86 7.02 10.35
CA VAL A 745 13.55 8.28 9.64
C VAL A 745 14.82 8.87 9.04
N PRO A 746 15.01 8.80 7.73
CA PRO A 746 16.10 9.49 7.06
C PRO A 746 15.82 11.00 7.00
N LYS A 747 16.84 11.84 7.26
CA LYS A 747 16.69 13.28 7.09
C LYS A 747 16.42 13.70 5.66
N GLN A 748 16.92 12.94 4.70
CA GLN A 748 16.76 13.22 3.27
C GLN A 748 16.47 11.93 2.52
N THR A 749 15.48 11.97 1.66
CA THR A 749 15.18 10.94 0.66
C THR A 749 15.17 11.58 -0.71
N PHE A 750 15.72 10.90 -1.69
CA PHE A 750 15.67 11.32 -3.08
C PHE A 750 15.44 10.10 -3.96
N ASN A 751 14.52 10.20 -4.86
CA ASN A 751 14.22 9.18 -5.85
C ASN A 751 13.97 9.83 -7.21
N PHE A 752 14.37 9.15 -8.26
CA PHE A 752 14.08 9.56 -9.63
C PHE A 752 14.07 8.37 -10.56
N PHE A 753 13.23 8.46 -11.58
CA PHE A 753 13.28 7.56 -12.73
C PHE A 753 12.90 8.37 -13.98
N VAL A 754 13.74 8.27 -15.00
CA VAL A 754 13.57 9.00 -16.27
C VAL A 754 13.69 7.99 -17.40
N THR A 755 12.72 7.97 -18.29
CA THR A 755 12.78 7.20 -19.53
C THR A 755 12.83 8.13 -20.72
N HIS A 756 13.47 7.71 -21.79
CA HIS A 756 13.58 8.47 -23.04
C HIS A 756 13.47 7.56 -24.24
N ARG A 757 12.67 8.00 -25.22
CA ARG A 757 12.52 7.29 -26.50
C ARG A 757 13.74 7.49 -27.37
N LEU A 758 14.35 6.38 -27.75
CA LEU A 758 15.51 6.33 -28.65
C LEU A 758 15.11 5.89 -30.06
N PRO A 759 15.98 6.10 -31.09
CA PRO A 759 15.78 5.50 -32.41
C PRO A 759 15.53 3.98 -32.34
N LEU A 760 15.01 3.40 -33.41
CA LEU A 760 14.68 1.98 -33.54
C LEU A 760 13.54 1.51 -32.61
N ARG A 761 12.64 2.41 -32.20
CA ARG A 761 11.53 2.13 -31.28
C ARG A 761 12.00 1.63 -29.89
N MET A 762 13.20 1.99 -29.48
CA MET A 762 13.70 1.67 -28.14
C MET A 762 13.22 2.72 -27.12
N ASN A 763 13.06 2.30 -25.88
CA ASN A 763 12.92 3.20 -24.74
C ASN A 763 13.99 2.81 -23.70
N ALA A 764 14.79 3.77 -23.25
CA ALA A 764 15.80 3.54 -22.22
C ALA A 764 15.49 4.36 -20.98
N GLY A 765 15.65 3.74 -19.82
CA GLY A 765 15.39 4.34 -18.53
C GLY A 765 16.59 4.27 -17.60
N PHE A 766 16.70 5.30 -16.75
CA PHE A 766 17.68 5.36 -15.69
C PHE A 766 17.03 5.94 -14.43
N GLY A 767 17.27 5.30 -13.30
CA GLY A 767 16.70 5.71 -12.03
C GLY A 767 17.62 5.48 -10.85
N GLY A 768 17.21 5.98 -9.70
CA GLY A 768 17.94 5.77 -8.46
C GLY A 768 17.21 6.26 -7.24
N ASN A 769 17.60 5.66 -6.10
CA ASN A 769 17.07 6.00 -4.80
C ASN A 769 18.22 6.31 -3.84
N SER A 770 17.98 7.29 -2.99
CA SER A 770 18.91 7.66 -1.91
C SER A 770 18.17 7.89 -0.61
N LEU A 771 18.71 7.34 0.45
CA LEU A 771 18.30 7.65 1.83
C LEU A 771 19.54 8.09 2.61
N SER A 772 19.41 9.14 3.42
CA SER A 772 20.46 9.53 4.37
C SER A 772 20.56 8.53 5.52
N SER A 773 21.54 8.68 6.40
CA SER A 773 21.69 7.83 7.59
C SER A 773 20.44 7.83 8.46
N ARG A 774 20.14 6.67 9.09
CA ARG A 774 18.93 6.45 9.92
C ARG A 774 19.32 5.77 11.23
N THR A 775 18.67 6.17 12.32
CA THR A 775 18.77 5.47 13.61
C THR A 775 17.93 4.19 13.61
N ALA A 776 18.38 3.18 14.34
CA ALA A 776 17.64 1.92 14.47
C ALA A 776 16.58 1.94 15.58
N SER A 777 16.62 2.93 16.49
CA SER A 777 15.69 3.02 17.62
C SER A 777 15.46 4.48 17.98
N SER A 778 14.23 4.83 18.33
CA SER A 778 13.86 6.13 18.90
C SER A 778 14.06 6.17 20.41
N THR A 779 13.85 5.05 21.10
CA THR A 779 13.83 4.94 22.55
C THR A 779 15.21 4.70 23.13
N VAL A 780 16.06 3.95 22.42
CA VAL A 780 17.46 3.68 22.80
C VAL A 780 18.40 4.05 21.66
N PRO A 781 18.55 5.34 21.32
CA PRO A 781 19.38 5.76 20.20
C PRO A 781 20.87 5.52 20.44
N TYR A 782 21.32 5.58 21.69
CA TYR A 782 22.69 5.28 22.08
C TYR A 782 22.79 3.94 22.79
N VAL A 783 23.82 3.17 22.46
CA VAL A 783 24.18 1.94 23.16
C VAL A 783 25.55 2.08 23.78
N PRO A 784 25.77 1.58 25.01
CA PRO A 784 27.09 1.50 25.62
C PRO A 784 28.02 0.61 24.77
N THR A 785 29.20 1.10 24.49
CA THR A 785 30.20 0.39 23.68
C THR A 785 31.40 -0.06 24.48
N SER A 786 31.61 0.54 25.68
CA SER A 786 32.60 0.07 26.62
C SER A 786 32.22 0.35 28.09
N PHE A 787 32.76 -0.44 28.97
CA PHE A 787 32.52 -0.41 30.41
C PHE A 787 33.84 -0.56 31.16
N ALA A 788 33.94 0.04 32.32
CA ALA A 788 35.00 -0.17 33.32
C ALA A 788 34.40 -0.62 34.66
N ALA A 789 35.16 -1.31 35.48
CA ALA A 789 34.73 -1.60 36.85
C ALA A 789 34.43 -0.29 37.60
N ASN A 790 33.40 -0.26 38.41
CA ASN A 790 33.07 0.92 39.23
C ASN A 790 34.13 1.07 40.36
N PRO A 791 34.95 2.11 40.34
CA PRO A 791 35.98 2.31 41.36
C PRO A 791 35.43 2.60 42.78
N ASN A 792 34.14 2.98 42.84
CA ASN A 792 33.49 3.40 44.07
C ASN A 792 32.51 2.36 44.63
N GLY A 793 32.51 1.13 44.12
CA GLY A 793 31.63 0.09 44.63
C GLY A 793 31.24 -0.95 43.55
N ALA A 794 30.12 -1.62 43.78
CA ALA A 794 29.66 -2.65 42.87
C ALA A 794 29.14 -2.07 41.54
N GLY A 795 29.24 -2.86 40.48
CA GLY A 795 28.74 -2.51 39.15
C GLY A 795 29.81 -2.02 38.20
N TYR A 796 29.39 -1.41 37.11
CA TYR A 796 30.26 -0.99 36.00
C TYR A 796 29.94 0.46 35.62
N VAL A 797 30.94 1.23 35.26
CA VAL A 797 30.80 2.59 34.71
C VAL A 797 30.80 2.49 33.19
N VAL A 798 29.81 3.09 32.55
CA VAL A 798 29.79 3.25 31.10
C VAL A 798 30.88 4.24 30.69
N THR A 799 31.85 3.80 29.92
CA THR A 799 33.01 4.63 29.52
C THR A 799 32.86 5.19 28.11
N SER A 800 32.05 4.55 27.23
CA SER A 800 31.67 5.10 25.94
C SER A 800 30.28 4.67 25.52
N VAL A 801 29.66 5.54 24.74
CA VAL A 801 28.36 5.28 24.08
C VAL A 801 28.45 5.68 22.62
N ALA A 802 27.69 5.01 21.75
CA ALA A 802 27.59 5.38 20.36
C ALA A 802 26.17 5.17 19.82
N MET A 803 25.81 5.97 18.82
CA MET A 803 24.50 5.86 18.19
C MET A 803 24.42 4.58 17.33
N LYS A 804 23.30 3.87 17.48
CA LYS A 804 22.98 2.70 16.67
C LYS A 804 22.29 3.17 15.38
N ALA A 805 23.08 3.42 14.35
CA ALA A 805 22.62 3.98 13.09
C ALA A 805 23.22 3.25 11.88
N VAL A 806 22.49 3.23 10.79
CA VAL A 806 22.94 2.71 9.49
C VAL A 806 23.35 3.86 8.58
N PRO A 807 24.41 3.67 7.75
CA PRO A 807 24.85 4.69 6.80
C PRO A 807 23.78 4.96 5.73
N GLY A 808 23.79 6.17 5.19
CA GLY A 808 23.04 6.50 3.99
C GLY A 808 23.63 5.83 2.73
N TYR A 809 22.82 5.79 1.68
CA TYR A 809 23.20 5.15 0.42
C TYR A 809 22.58 5.81 -0.81
N TRP A 810 23.18 5.48 -1.97
CA TRP A 810 22.63 5.65 -3.31
C TRP A 810 22.61 4.30 -4.01
N VAL A 811 21.52 3.98 -4.68
CA VAL A 811 21.36 2.81 -5.54
C VAL A 811 20.81 3.27 -6.87
N PHE A 812 21.39 2.78 -7.98
CA PHE A 812 21.02 3.15 -9.33
C PHE A 812 20.53 1.94 -10.12
N ASN A 813 19.53 2.16 -10.97
CA ASN A 813 18.91 1.16 -11.80
C ASN A 813 18.87 1.66 -13.26
N ALA A 814 18.86 0.73 -14.20
CA ALA A 814 18.69 1.07 -15.62
C ALA A 814 17.78 0.05 -16.29
N MET A 815 17.08 0.51 -17.33
CA MET A 815 16.24 -0.35 -18.15
C MET A 815 16.38 -0.01 -19.63
N VAL A 816 16.04 -0.96 -20.45
CA VAL A 816 15.80 -0.75 -21.88
C VAL A 816 14.66 -1.67 -22.30
N ASN A 817 13.68 -1.13 -23.02
CA ASN A 817 12.68 -1.94 -23.69
C ASN A 817 12.67 -1.66 -25.20
N ARG A 818 12.20 -2.61 -25.96
CA ARG A 818 12.02 -2.53 -27.40
C ARG A 818 10.87 -3.38 -27.88
N PRO A 819 9.83 -2.80 -28.48
CA PRO A 819 8.86 -3.56 -29.24
C PRO A 819 9.50 -4.11 -30.52
N LEU A 820 9.59 -5.42 -30.61
CA LEU A 820 10.10 -6.12 -31.81
C LEU A 820 9.04 -6.18 -32.90
N THR A 821 7.79 -6.35 -32.49
CA THR A 821 6.59 -6.26 -33.31
C THR A 821 5.53 -5.47 -32.57
N ASP A 822 4.37 -5.25 -33.14
CA ASP A 822 3.25 -4.58 -32.44
C ASP A 822 2.65 -5.47 -31.32
N ARG A 823 3.04 -6.76 -31.26
CA ARG A 823 2.56 -7.74 -30.27
C ARG A 823 3.64 -8.26 -29.34
N LEU A 824 4.91 -8.04 -29.64
CA LEU A 824 6.05 -8.61 -28.91
C LEU A 824 7.00 -7.50 -28.50
N GLU A 825 7.25 -7.40 -27.20
CA GLU A 825 8.22 -6.48 -26.61
C GLU A 825 9.28 -7.26 -25.81
N LEU A 826 10.52 -6.82 -25.91
CA LEU A 826 11.62 -7.22 -25.04
C LEU A 826 11.95 -6.09 -24.07
N GLN A 827 12.17 -6.44 -22.81
CA GLN A 827 12.61 -5.52 -21.76
C GLN A 827 13.79 -6.12 -21.01
N ALA A 828 14.75 -5.28 -20.65
CA ALA A 828 15.84 -5.65 -19.77
C ALA A 828 15.97 -4.61 -18.67
N ASN A 829 16.06 -5.07 -17.43
CA ASN A 829 16.23 -4.23 -16.24
C ASN A 829 17.50 -4.67 -15.52
N VAL A 830 18.25 -3.70 -15.02
CA VAL A 830 19.42 -3.93 -14.16
C VAL A 830 19.27 -3.09 -12.91
N TYR A 831 19.25 -3.76 -11.77
CA TYR A 831 19.07 -3.14 -10.46
C TYR A 831 20.40 -3.11 -9.71
N ASN A 832 20.59 -2.07 -8.89
CA ASN A 832 21.83 -1.85 -8.13
C ASN A 832 23.09 -1.95 -8.99
N LEU A 833 23.15 -1.13 -10.05
CA LEU A 833 24.21 -1.13 -11.06
C LEU A 833 25.64 -1.10 -10.48
N ALA A 834 25.82 -0.37 -9.37
CA ALA A 834 27.11 -0.25 -8.70
C ALA A 834 27.39 -1.41 -7.72
N ASN A 835 26.54 -2.41 -7.62
CA ASN A 835 26.62 -3.48 -6.64
C ASN A 835 26.84 -2.97 -5.20
N LYS A 836 26.19 -1.84 -4.87
CA LYS A 836 26.34 -1.17 -3.59
C LYS A 836 25.84 -2.07 -2.46
N PHE A 837 26.66 -2.26 -1.43
CA PHE A 837 26.19 -2.81 -0.17
C PHE A 837 25.50 -1.71 0.65
N TYR A 838 24.27 -1.93 1.06
CA TYR A 838 23.47 -1.01 1.87
C TYR A 838 22.51 -1.78 2.77
N ILE A 839 22.07 -1.14 3.85
CA ILE A 839 21.03 -1.67 4.71
C ILE A 839 19.70 -1.06 4.29
N ASP A 840 18.81 -1.90 3.82
CA ASP A 840 17.47 -1.48 3.37
C ASP A 840 16.52 -1.35 4.55
N GLN A 841 16.53 -2.31 5.45
CA GLN A 841 15.60 -2.39 6.57
C GLN A 841 16.34 -2.54 7.89
N PRO A 842 16.61 -1.43 8.60
CA PRO A 842 17.22 -1.48 9.92
C PRO A 842 16.20 -1.89 10.98
N HIS A 843 16.63 -2.74 11.91
CA HIS A 843 15.89 -3.11 13.12
C HIS A 843 16.81 -2.97 14.35
N PRO A 844 16.29 -2.70 15.55
CA PRO A 844 17.11 -2.63 16.75
C PRO A 844 17.92 -3.91 17.04
N SER A 845 17.48 -5.07 16.62
CA SER A 845 18.14 -6.36 16.88
C SER A 845 19.02 -6.85 15.73
N HIS A 846 18.69 -6.56 14.48
CA HIS A 846 19.38 -7.04 13.28
C HIS A 846 19.27 -6.05 12.11
N LEU A 847 19.91 -6.38 10.99
CA LEU A 847 20.01 -5.51 9.82
C LEU A 847 19.75 -6.30 8.55
N ILE A 848 18.72 -5.94 7.78
CA ILE A 848 18.45 -6.59 6.49
C ILE A 848 19.12 -5.80 5.37
N PRO A 849 20.12 -6.38 4.68
CA PRO A 849 20.74 -5.76 3.52
C PRO A 849 19.77 -5.66 2.35
N GLY A 850 19.94 -4.64 1.54
CA GLY A 850 19.29 -4.56 0.25
C GLY A 850 19.93 -5.53 -0.76
N ALA A 851 19.18 -5.84 -1.81
CA ALA A 851 19.63 -6.73 -2.88
C ALA A 851 20.90 -6.19 -3.58
N GLY A 852 21.78 -7.10 -3.98
CA GLY A 852 22.97 -6.82 -4.77
C GLY A 852 22.64 -6.49 -6.23
N LEU A 853 23.66 -6.49 -7.10
CA LEU A 853 23.46 -6.35 -8.55
C LEU A 853 22.61 -7.50 -9.07
N ASN A 854 21.52 -7.15 -9.75
CA ASN A 854 20.58 -8.10 -10.37
C ASN A 854 20.24 -7.62 -11.78
N ALA A 855 20.18 -8.54 -12.74
CA ALA A 855 19.74 -8.26 -14.09
C ALA A 855 18.57 -9.20 -14.46
N GLN A 856 17.58 -8.64 -15.12
CA GLN A 856 16.38 -9.36 -15.55
C GLN A 856 16.08 -9.07 -17.02
N VAL A 857 15.58 -10.08 -17.73
CA VAL A 857 15.11 -9.95 -19.11
C VAL A 857 13.68 -10.44 -19.17
N GLY A 858 12.80 -9.60 -19.68
CA GLY A 858 11.38 -9.84 -19.83
C GLY A 858 10.96 -9.91 -21.30
N VAL A 859 9.98 -10.74 -21.59
CA VAL A 859 9.31 -10.86 -22.87
C VAL A 859 7.82 -10.64 -22.63
N ASN A 860 7.24 -9.64 -23.28
CA ASN A 860 5.83 -9.27 -23.15
C ASN A 860 5.12 -9.50 -24.50
N PHE A 861 4.01 -10.23 -24.47
CA PHE A 861 3.11 -10.43 -25.59
C PHE A 861 1.79 -9.71 -25.35
N LYS A 862 1.28 -9.04 -26.38
CA LYS A 862 -0.03 -8.38 -26.39
C LYS A 862 -0.82 -8.82 -27.64
N PHE A 863 -2.05 -9.30 -27.43
CA PHE A 863 -2.97 -9.72 -28.48
C PHE A 863 -4.24 -8.88 -28.47
#